data_70bf7102f73f592af42354403ca95c5b
#
_entry.id   70bf7102f73f592af42354403ca95c5b
#
_cell.length_a   1.000
_cell.length_b   1.000
_cell.length_c   1.000
_cell.angle_alpha   90.00
_cell.angle_beta   90.00
_cell.angle_gamma   90.00
#
_symmetry.space_group_name_H-M   'P 1'
#
loop_
_entity.id
_entity.type
_entity.pdbx_description
1 polymer ?
#
loop_
_entity_poly.entity_id
_entity_poly.type
_entity_poly.pdbx_seq_one_letter_code
_entity_poly.pdbx_strand_id
1 'polypeptide(L)'
;MDEVIKAKRQQQNAGSSLRAITIRGAREHNLKNIDVEIPRDKLVVFTGLSGSGKSSLAFDTIYAEGQRRYVESLSAYARQFLEMMQKPDVDQIDGLSPAISIEQKTTSKNPRSTVGTVTEIYDYMRLLWARVGVPYSPATGLPIESQTVSQMVDRVLALPEGTRLYLLAPVVRGRKGEYKKELAEWLKKGFQRVKIDGTFYELAEAPNLDKKFPHDIDVVVDRIVVRADIGQRLAESFETALKLAEGLAVVEFADTPAAAPAEEKKKTAKIHDKSGPERILFSEKFACPVSGFTIPEVEPRLFSFNNPYGACPACGGLGVEQHVDEDLVIPDKELTLRKGAIAPWAKSSSPYYVQTLTALGKHYKFALDTKWKDLPKKTRDAILYGSGDDEIKFSYEDGVRSYDTKKPFEGVITNINRRYRETESEWAREELAKYFHDVPCEACKGFRLKPEALCVKVGGKHIGEISELSVKRAGEWFEGVPEALNAQQNEIASRILKEIRERLTFLLDVGLNYLTLSRSSGTLSGGESQRIRLASQIGSGLTGVLYVLDEPSIGLHQRDNARLLDTLKRLRDLGNTVVVVEHDEDAIRLADYVLDIGPGAGMHGGNIVAEGTPAEIMRNPKSLTGKYLTGELEVEVPERRPPNHRRTIKVVNARGNNLKNITAEIPLGLFTCVTGVSGGGKSTLLIDTLYRAIARKLNGASEGAAPHDRIEGLEHIDKIIDIDQSPIGRTPRSNPATYTGAFTPIREWFAGLPEAKARGYEPGRFSFNVKGGRCEACQGDGVIKIEMHFLPDVYVTCDVCKGKRYNRETLEVLFKGKSIADVLDMTVEEAADFFKAVPRVRETFNTLHRVGLDYIHVGQQATTLSGGEAQRVKLAKELSKRATGRTLYILDEPTTGLHFHDVKKLLEVLHELVAQGNTVVVIEHNLEVIKTADWVIDLGPEGGDGGGEIVAWGPPEDIVKAPRSYTGQFLEPVLKKARKPKRRSTSEAAE
;
A
#
# COMPACT_ATOMS: atom_id res chain seq x y z
N MET A 1 -11.81 2.34 -65.56
CA MET A 1 -11.81 3.62 -64.78
C MET A 1 -12.41 3.37 -63.39
N ASP A 2 -13.45 2.55 -63.27
CA ASP A 2 -14.08 2.24 -61.95
C ASP A 2 -13.21 1.42 -60.99
N GLU A 3 -12.37 0.51 -61.47
CA GLU A 3 -11.45 -0.25 -60.61
C GLU A 3 -10.30 0.61 -60.06
N VAL A 4 -9.83 1.57 -60.82
CA VAL A 4 -8.78 2.52 -60.40
C VAL A 4 -9.34 3.51 -59.37
N ILE A 5 -10.62 3.87 -59.50
CA ILE A 5 -11.30 4.74 -58.52
C ILE A 5 -11.60 3.94 -57.23
N LYS A 6 -12.01 2.67 -57.34
CA LYS A 6 -12.14 1.78 -56.18
C LYS A 6 -10.80 1.51 -55.46
N ALA A 7 -9.72 1.26 -56.21
CA ALA A 7 -8.39 1.08 -55.64
C ALA A 7 -7.86 2.38 -55.00
N LYS A 8 -8.10 3.57 -55.60
CA LYS A 8 -7.76 4.83 -54.92
C LYS A 8 -8.60 5.13 -53.69
N ARG A 9 -9.90 4.80 -53.70
CA ARG A 9 -10.75 4.89 -52.48
C ARG A 9 -10.31 3.89 -51.40
N GLN A 10 -9.94 2.67 -51.77
CA GLN A 10 -9.36 1.70 -50.81
C GLN A 10 -8.01 2.15 -50.26
N GLN A 11 -7.12 2.75 -51.09
CA GLN A 11 -5.86 3.35 -50.62
C GLN A 11 -6.08 4.58 -49.73
N GLN A 12 -7.06 5.44 -50.07
CA GLN A 12 -7.42 6.58 -49.21
C GLN A 12 -8.05 6.12 -47.86
N ASN A 13 -8.89 5.11 -47.91
CA ASN A 13 -9.47 4.54 -46.70
C ASN A 13 -8.40 3.78 -45.84
N ALA A 14 -7.48 3.07 -46.47
CA ALA A 14 -6.35 2.43 -45.79
C ALA A 14 -5.38 3.46 -45.17
N GLY A 15 -5.19 4.61 -45.83
CA GLY A 15 -4.37 5.72 -45.28
C GLY A 15 -5.07 6.45 -44.11
N SER A 16 -6.40 6.47 -44.09
CA SER A 16 -7.19 7.07 -43.02
C SER A 16 -7.29 6.15 -41.82
N SER A 17 -7.39 4.83 -42.01
CA SER A 17 -7.41 3.82 -40.92
C SER A 17 -6.10 3.73 -40.15
N LEU A 18 -4.97 4.19 -40.72
CA LEU A 18 -3.68 4.28 -40.04
C LEU A 18 -3.49 5.55 -39.20
N ARG A 19 -4.40 6.54 -39.32
CA ARG A 19 -4.28 7.83 -38.63
C ARG A 19 -5.25 8.01 -37.48
N ALA A 20 -6.26 7.18 -37.35
CA ALA A 20 -7.27 7.26 -36.30
C ALA A 20 -7.70 5.87 -35.82
N ILE A 21 -8.18 5.82 -34.57
CA ILE A 21 -8.95 4.71 -34.03
C ILE A 21 -10.40 5.01 -34.35
N THR A 22 -11.04 4.18 -35.16
CA THR A 22 -12.44 4.37 -35.58
C THR A 22 -13.33 3.36 -34.86
N ILE A 23 -14.32 3.86 -34.13
CA ILE A 23 -15.28 3.08 -33.37
C ILE A 23 -16.66 3.28 -34.00
N ARG A 24 -17.39 2.21 -34.24
CA ARG A 24 -18.75 2.23 -34.78
C ARG A 24 -19.68 1.42 -33.88
N GLY A 25 -20.80 2.05 -33.50
CA GLY A 25 -21.88 1.37 -32.77
C GLY A 25 -21.51 0.94 -31.38
N ALA A 26 -20.79 1.71 -30.58
CA ALA A 26 -20.47 1.36 -29.20
C ALA A 26 -21.72 1.52 -28.30
N ARG A 27 -22.07 0.41 -27.58
CA ARG A 27 -23.30 0.29 -26.76
C ARG A 27 -23.01 -0.25 -25.35
N GLU A 28 -21.73 -0.29 -24.94
CA GLU A 28 -21.37 -0.82 -23.63
C GLU A 28 -21.99 0.04 -22.50
N HIS A 29 -22.60 -0.61 -21.51
CA HIS A 29 -23.30 0.02 -20.38
C HIS A 29 -24.35 1.08 -20.81
N ASN A 30 -24.05 2.36 -20.59
CA ASN A 30 -24.97 3.46 -20.91
C ASN A 30 -24.68 4.14 -22.25
N LEU A 31 -23.70 3.66 -23.02
CA LEU A 31 -23.40 4.22 -24.36
C LEU A 31 -24.55 4.01 -25.35
N LYS A 32 -24.89 5.04 -26.09
CA LYS A 32 -26.07 5.05 -26.97
C LYS A 32 -25.74 4.88 -28.45
N ASN A 33 -25.12 3.73 -28.78
CA ASN A 33 -24.76 3.38 -30.17
C ASN A 33 -23.93 4.49 -30.84
N ILE A 34 -22.83 4.88 -30.17
CA ILE A 34 -22.02 6.01 -30.58
C ILE A 34 -20.97 5.62 -31.62
N ASP A 35 -20.72 6.54 -32.55
CA ASP A 35 -19.62 6.49 -33.51
C ASP A 35 -18.58 7.56 -33.14
N VAL A 36 -17.30 7.20 -33.11
CA VAL A 36 -16.20 8.09 -32.70
C VAL A 36 -14.95 7.83 -33.51
N GLU A 37 -14.23 8.91 -33.87
CA GLU A 37 -12.91 8.86 -34.49
C GLU A 37 -11.87 9.52 -33.56
N ILE A 38 -10.94 8.75 -33.04
CA ILE A 38 -9.91 9.21 -32.10
C ILE A 38 -8.58 9.29 -32.87
N PRO A 39 -7.93 10.49 -32.96
CA PRO A 39 -6.65 10.62 -33.62
C PRO A 39 -5.55 9.84 -32.90
N ARG A 40 -4.70 9.13 -33.68
CA ARG A 40 -3.55 8.41 -33.16
C ARG A 40 -2.36 9.34 -32.92
N ASP A 41 -1.43 8.89 -32.07
CA ASP A 41 -0.22 9.60 -31.68
C ASP A 41 -0.50 10.99 -31.10
N LYS A 42 -1.58 11.08 -30.34
CA LYS A 42 -2.10 12.28 -29.69
C LYS A 42 -2.41 12.04 -28.22
N LEU A 43 -2.42 13.13 -27.45
CA LEU A 43 -2.98 13.18 -26.12
C LEU A 43 -4.46 13.49 -26.23
N VAL A 44 -5.31 12.52 -25.93
CA VAL A 44 -6.76 12.60 -26.05
C VAL A 44 -7.38 12.57 -24.67
N VAL A 45 -8.20 13.56 -24.33
CA VAL A 45 -8.88 13.62 -23.04
C VAL A 45 -10.37 13.31 -23.20
N PHE A 46 -10.86 12.33 -22.45
CA PHE A 46 -12.28 12.03 -22.29
C PHE A 46 -12.80 12.75 -21.05
N THR A 47 -13.75 13.67 -21.25
CA THR A 47 -14.34 14.46 -20.16
C THR A 47 -15.87 14.36 -20.18
N GLY A 48 -16.54 14.94 -19.17
CA GLY A 48 -17.97 14.93 -19.00
C GLY A 48 -18.39 14.58 -17.58
N LEU A 49 -19.69 14.61 -17.27
CA LEU A 49 -20.23 14.33 -15.93
C LEU A 49 -19.83 12.95 -15.40
N SER A 50 -19.81 12.79 -14.08
CA SER A 50 -19.66 11.46 -13.45
C SER A 50 -20.81 10.56 -13.90
N GLY A 51 -20.50 9.30 -14.30
CA GLY A 51 -21.50 8.38 -14.84
C GLY A 51 -21.98 8.69 -16.27
N SER A 52 -21.33 9.59 -17.03
CA SER A 52 -21.71 9.91 -18.41
C SER A 52 -21.33 8.83 -19.44
N GLY A 53 -20.48 7.84 -19.10
CA GLY A 53 -20.04 6.77 -20.00
C GLY A 53 -18.56 6.87 -20.44
N LYS A 54 -17.77 7.77 -19.85
CA LYS A 54 -16.34 7.93 -20.16
C LYS A 54 -15.54 6.63 -19.97
N SER A 55 -15.65 6.03 -18.81
CA SER A 55 -14.93 4.78 -18.48
C SER A 55 -15.45 3.62 -19.33
N SER A 56 -16.76 3.57 -19.62
CA SER A 56 -17.34 2.56 -20.51
C SER A 56 -16.76 2.62 -21.92
N LEU A 57 -16.51 3.82 -22.45
CA LEU A 57 -15.85 3.96 -23.74
C LEU A 57 -14.34 3.67 -23.66
N ALA A 58 -13.63 4.25 -22.68
CA ALA A 58 -12.17 4.16 -22.59
C ALA A 58 -11.70 2.75 -22.19
N PHE A 59 -12.28 2.17 -21.14
CA PHE A 59 -11.83 0.89 -20.55
C PHE A 59 -12.65 -0.29 -21.04
N ASP A 60 -13.98 -0.24 -20.91
CA ASP A 60 -14.85 -1.39 -21.20
C ASP A 60 -15.02 -1.61 -22.72
N THR A 61 -14.74 -0.60 -23.55
CA THR A 61 -14.82 -0.71 -25.01
C THR A 61 -13.43 -0.72 -25.66
N ILE A 62 -12.67 0.37 -25.59
CA ILE A 62 -11.41 0.55 -26.33
C ILE A 62 -10.30 -0.35 -25.78
N TYR A 63 -10.04 -0.25 -24.45
CA TYR A 63 -8.99 -1.04 -23.84
C TYR A 63 -9.34 -2.54 -23.86
N ALA A 64 -10.56 -2.91 -23.52
CA ALA A 64 -11.00 -4.31 -23.48
C ALA A 64 -10.83 -5.00 -24.86
N GLU A 65 -11.22 -4.34 -25.95
CA GLU A 65 -11.03 -4.87 -27.30
C GLU A 65 -9.56 -4.91 -27.71
N GLY A 66 -8.78 -3.87 -27.35
CA GLY A 66 -7.33 -3.85 -27.61
C GLY A 66 -6.60 -4.97 -26.90
N GLN A 67 -6.92 -5.23 -25.63
CA GLN A 67 -6.36 -6.33 -24.86
C GLN A 67 -6.81 -7.68 -25.42
N ARG A 68 -8.10 -7.85 -25.76
CA ARG A 68 -8.63 -9.07 -26.35
C ARG A 68 -7.89 -9.44 -27.63
N ARG A 69 -7.69 -8.51 -28.57
CA ARG A 69 -6.93 -8.72 -29.82
C ARG A 69 -5.47 -9.04 -29.57
N TYR A 70 -4.86 -8.41 -28.57
CA TYR A 70 -3.47 -8.69 -28.19
C TYR A 70 -3.34 -10.15 -27.67
N VAL A 71 -4.22 -10.58 -26.75
CA VAL A 71 -4.21 -11.95 -26.22
C VAL A 71 -4.52 -12.97 -27.33
N GLU A 72 -5.41 -12.64 -28.28
CA GLU A 72 -5.72 -13.47 -29.44
C GLU A 72 -4.49 -13.72 -30.33
N SER A 73 -3.57 -12.77 -30.40
CA SER A 73 -2.32 -12.87 -31.17
C SER A 73 -1.27 -13.76 -30.49
N LEU A 74 -1.45 -14.10 -29.21
CA LEU A 74 -0.52 -14.90 -28.42
C LEU A 74 -0.70 -16.42 -28.67
N SER A 75 0.04 -17.24 -27.92
CA SER A 75 0.04 -18.70 -28.03
C SER A 75 -1.34 -19.34 -27.77
N ALA A 76 -1.51 -20.61 -28.22
CA ALA A 76 -2.74 -21.37 -27.99
C ALA A 76 -3.10 -21.50 -26.50
N TYR A 77 -2.11 -21.51 -25.59
CA TYR A 77 -2.33 -21.51 -24.15
C TYR A 77 -2.96 -20.21 -23.65
N ALA A 78 -2.47 -19.07 -24.13
CA ALA A 78 -3.05 -17.76 -23.77
C ALA A 78 -4.48 -17.60 -24.31
N ARG A 79 -4.80 -18.22 -25.47
CA ARG A 79 -6.16 -18.19 -26.03
C ARG A 79 -7.21 -18.89 -25.18
N GLN A 80 -6.86 -19.82 -24.29
CA GLN A 80 -7.79 -20.43 -23.34
C GLN A 80 -8.39 -19.40 -22.37
N PHE A 81 -7.69 -18.30 -22.14
CA PHE A 81 -8.20 -17.20 -21.33
C PHE A 81 -9.13 -16.26 -22.11
N LEU A 82 -9.10 -16.28 -23.44
CA LEU A 82 -10.00 -15.48 -24.29
C LEU A 82 -11.47 -15.88 -24.16
N GLU A 83 -11.76 -17.16 -23.97
CA GLU A 83 -13.13 -17.64 -23.77
C GLU A 83 -13.78 -17.04 -22.52
N MET A 84 -12.98 -16.53 -21.58
CA MET A 84 -13.44 -15.84 -20.36
C MET A 84 -13.52 -14.31 -20.52
N MET A 85 -12.92 -13.74 -21.58
CA MET A 85 -12.98 -12.30 -21.87
C MET A 85 -14.24 -11.99 -22.70
N GLN A 86 -15.15 -11.24 -22.12
CA GLN A 86 -16.36 -10.80 -22.84
C GLN A 86 -15.95 -9.85 -23.96
N LYS A 87 -16.52 -10.04 -25.16
CA LYS A 87 -16.36 -9.10 -26.27
C LYS A 87 -17.20 -7.86 -25.95
N PRO A 88 -16.63 -6.64 -26.03
CA PRO A 88 -17.41 -5.42 -25.88
C PRO A 88 -18.57 -5.33 -26.86
N ASP A 89 -19.68 -4.73 -26.44
CA ASP A 89 -20.84 -4.48 -27.30
C ASP A 89 -20.56 -3.30 -28.24
N VAL A 90 -19.94 -3.62 -29.35
CA VAL A 90 -19.54 -2.67 -30.40
C VAL A 90 -19.61 -3.35 -31.76
N ASP A 91 -20.03 -2.61 -32.79
CA ASP A 91 -20.12 -3.18 -34.14
C ASP A 91 -18.71 -3.36 -34.74
N GLN A 92 -17.87 -2.33 -34.68
CA GLN A 92 -16.53 -2.37 -35.27
C GLN A 92 -15.58 -1.40 -34.56
N ILE A 93 -14.33 -1.82 -34.37
CA ILE A 93 -13.22 -0.95 -33.96
C ILE A 93 -12.03 -1.22 -34.85
N ASP A 94 -11.53 -0.18 -35.52
CA ASP A 94 -10.34 -0.24 -36.37
C ASP A 94 -9.23 0.67 -35.84
N GLY A 95 -7.98 0.38 -36.25
CA GLY A 95 -6.81 1.22 -35.94
C GLY A 95 -6.27 1.06 -34.50
N LEU A 96 -6.72 0.03 -33.75
CA LEU A 96 -6.19 -0.22 -32.41
C LEU A 96 -4.73 -0.67 -32.44
N SER A 97 -3.93 -0.07 -31.56
CA SER A 97 -2.60 -0.55 -31.16
C SER A 97 -2.71 -1.48 -29.93
N PRO A 98 -1.63 -2.22 -29.59
CA PRO A 98 -1.56 -2.89 -28.30
C PRO A 98 -1.89 -1.90 -27.16
N ALA A 99 -2.84 -2.28 -26.31
CA ALA A 99 -3.37 -1.37 -25.31
C ALA A 99 -2.83 -1.68 -23.90
N ILE A 100 -2.46 -0.65 -23.15
CA ILE A 100 -2.03 -0.71 -21.75
C ILE A 100 -2.97 0.17 -20.91
N SER A 101 -3.57 -0.42 -19.87
CA SER A 101 -4.41 0.29 -18.92
C SER A 101 -3.65 0.64 -17.65
N ILE A 102 -3.85 1.86 -17.16
CA ILE A 102 -3.31 2.34 -15.89
C ILE A 102 -4.45 2.85 -15.02
N GLU A 103 -5.11 1.90 -14.34
CA GLU A 103 -6.25 2.15 -13.47
C GLU A 103 -5.83 2.36 -12.00
N GLN A 104 -6.72 2.97 -11.21
CA GLN A 104 -6.50 3.21 -9.77
C GLN A 104 -6.71 1.97 -8.89
N LYS A 105 -7.56 1.03 -9.31
CA LYS A 105 -8.19 0.01 -8.45
C LYS A 105 -7.27 -1.09 -7.89
N THR A 106 -6.02 -1.21 -8.30
CA THR A 106 -5.20 -2.37 -7.94
C THR A 106 -3.94 -2.01 -7.19
N THR A 107 -4.05 -1.69 -5.90
CA THR A 107 -2.91 -1.82 -4.99
C THR A 107 -2.71 -3.28 -4.64
N SER A 108 -1.55 -3.83 -4.96
CA SER A 108 -1.18 -5.16 -4.50
C SER A 108 -1.12 -5.18 -2.98
N LYS A 109 -1.91 -6.04 -2.35
CA LYS A 109 -1.88 -6.24 -0.89
C LYS A 109 -0.74 -7.16 -0.45
N ASN A 110 0.16 -7.55 -1.35
CA ASN A 110 1.30 -8.38 -1.00
C ASN A 110 2.28 -7.58 -0.12
N PRO A 111 2.50 -7.96 1.15
CA PRO A 111 3.37 -7.22 2.07
C PRO A 111 4.85 -7.23 1.65
N ARG A 112 5.21 -8.10 0.72
CA ARG A 112 6.57 -8.17 0.15
C ARG A 112 6.76 -7.28 -1.07
N SER A 113 5.70 -6.69 -1.60
CA SER A 113 5.78 -5.74 -2.71
C SER A 113 6.12 -4.35 -2.18
N THR A 114 7.16 -3.73 -2.71
CA THR A 114 7.63 -2.39 -2.34
C THR A 114 7.73 -1.49 -3.57
N VAL A 115 7.85 -0.17 -3.37
CA VAL A 115 8.11 0.77 -4.45
C VAL A 115 9.31 0.31 -5.28
N GLY A 116 10.43 -0.02 -4.63
CA GLY A 116 11.65 -0.47 -5.31
C GLY A 116 11.47 -1.74 -6.14
N THR A 117 10.63 -2.71 -5.68
CA THR A 117 10.39 -3.95 -6.43
C THR A 117 9.41 -3.77 -7.59
N VAL A 118 8.39 -2.93 -7.42
CA VAL A 118 7.41 -2.66 -8.49
C VAL A 118 8.03 -1.87 -9.63
N THR A 119 9.01 -1.00 -9.33
CA THR A 119 9.74 -0.20 -10.32
C THR A 119 10.99 -0.90 -10.88
N GLU A 120 11.25 -2.14 -10.45
CA GLU A 120 12.46 -2.91 -10.79
C GLU A 120 13.78 -2.27 -10.31
N ILE A 121 13.73 -1.10 -9.66
CA ILE A 121 14.94 -0.42 -9.14
C ILE A 121 15.69 -1.35 -8.18
N TYR A 122 14.95 -2.06 -7.32
CA TYR A 122 15.53 -2.99 -6.35
C TYR A 122 16.25 -4.16 -7.02
N ASP A 123 15.80 -4.62 -8.19
CA ASP A 123 16.45 -5.70 -8.94
C ASP A 123 17.81 -5.26 -9.49
N TYR A 124 17.90 -4.02 -10.00
CA TYR A 124 19.18 -3.43 -10.40
C TYR A 124 20.08 -3.14 -9.19
N MET A 125 19.54 -2.70 -8.06
CA MET A 125 20.29 -2.54 -6.83
C MET A 125 20.91 -3.86 -6.36
N ARG A 126 20.14 -4.97 -6.36
CA ARG A 126 20.67 -6.30 -6.02
C ARG A 126 21.84 -6.69 -6.93
N LEU A 127 21.72 -6.41 -8.23
CA LEU A 127 22.79 -6.66 -9.18
C LEU A 127 24.03 -5.78 -8.89
N LEU A 128 23.83 -4.50 -8.58
CA LEU A 128 24.91 -3.58 -8.24
C LEU A 128 25.68 -4.05 -7.01
N TRP A 129 24.97 -4.35 -5.90
CA TRP A 129 25.62 -4.83 -4.66
C TRP A 129 26.32 -6.16 -4.85
N ALA A 130 25.78 -7.05 -5.71
CA ALA A 130 26.43 -8.33 -6.00
C ALA A 130 27.70 -8.19 -6.87
N ARG A 131 27.82 -7.15 -7.69
CA ARG A 131 28.94 -7.00 -8.64
C ARG A 131 30.06 -6.08 -8.16
N VAL A 132 29.74 -5.01 -7.44
CA VAL A 132 30.70 -4.01 -6.98
C VAL A 132 30.69 -3.80 -5.47
N GLY A 133 29.81 -4.48 -4.74
CA GLY A 133 29.72 -4.39 -3.30
C GLY A 133 30.92 -5.01 -2.60
N VAL A 134 31.41 -4.33 -1.59
CA VAL A 134 32.51 -4.79 -0.74
C VAL A 134 31.93 -5.33 0.57
N PRO A 135 32.14 -6.60 0.93
CA PRO A 135 31.71 -7.15 2.21
C PRO A 135 32.58 -6.64 3.37
N TYR A 136 31.94 -6.34 4.50
CA TYR A 136 32.55 -5.87 5.73
C TYR A 136 32.26 -6.83 6.88
N SER A 137 33.24 -6.96 7.80
CA SER A 137 33.02 -7.75 9.00
C SER A 137 32.12 -7.02 9.99
N PRO A 138 31.02 -7.65 10.48
CA PRO A 138 30.15 -7.03 11.48
C PRO A 138 30.87 -6.83 12.84
N ALA A 139 31.90 -7.61 13.13
CA ALA A 139 32.66 -7.53 14.40
C ALA A 139 33.76 -6.48 14.40
N THR A 140 34.42 -6.28 13.26
CA THR A 140 35.59 -5.38 13.16
C THR A 140 35.32 -4.12 12.35
N GLY A 141 34.28 -4.12 11.52
CA GLY A 141 33.98 -3.03 10.57
C GLY A 141 35.00 -2.90 9.43
N LEU A 142 35.92 -3.85 9.28
CA LEU A 142 36.91 -3.86 8.21
C LEU A 142 36.41 -4.63 6.98
N PRO A 143 36.84 -4.26 5.77
CA PRO A 143 36.48 -4.99 4.56
C PRO A 143 37.04 -6.42 4.62
N ILE A 144 36.27 -7.34 4.07
CA ILE A 144 36.61 -8.75 3.95
C ILE A 144 36.91 -9.02 2.48
N GLU A 145 38.11 -9.52 2.20
CA GLU A 145 38.57 -9.87 0.86
C GLU A 145 38.68 -11.37 0.71
N SER A 146 38.34 -11.91 -0.46
CA SER A 146 38.71 -13.24 -0.87
C SER A 146 40.18 -13.19 -1.40
N GLN A 147 41.00 -14.13 -0.99
CA GLN A 147 42.37 -14.20 -1.42
C GLN A 147 42.59 -15.35 -2.40
N THR A 148 43.29 -15.10 -3.49
CA THR A 148 43.77 -16.18 -4.36
C THR A 148 44.90 -16.94 -3.71
N VAL A 149 45.12 -18.20 -4.08
CA VAL A 149 46.23 -19.01 -3.58
C VAL A 149 47.58 -18.30 -3.79
N SER A 150 47.77 -17.64 -4.92
CA SER A 150 48.99 -16.85 -5.18
C SER A 150 49.18 -15.73 -4.16
N GLN A 151 48.13 -14.97 -3.83
CA GLN A 151 48.22 -13.92 -2.82
C GLN A 151 48.47 -14.46 -1.41
N MET A 152 47.93 -15.65 -1.08
CA MET A 152 48.21 -16.32 0.21
C MET A 152 49.69 -16.72 0.30
N VAL A 153 50.22 -17.29 -0.79
CA VAL A 153 51.62 -17.65 -0.91
C VAL A 153 52.51 -16.43 -0.78
N ASP A 154 52.27 -15.37 -1.54
CA ASP A 154 53.03 -14.12 -1.50
C ASP A 154 53.07 -13.51 -0.08
N ARG A 155 51.93 -13.56 0.62
CA ARG A 155 51.84 -13.04 2.00
C ARG A 155 52.64 -13.88 2.99
N VAL A 156 52.72 -15.19 2.81
CA VAL A 156 53.57 -16.06 3.66
C VAL A 156 55.03 -15.89 3.31
N LEU A 157 55.41 -15.77 2.02
CA LEU A 157 56.78 -15.53 1.56
C LEU A 157 57.30 -14.14 1.95
N ALA A 158 56.42 -13.18 2.23
CA ALA A 158 56.81 -11.87 2.76
C ALA A 158 57.21 -11.88 4.25
N LEU A 159 57.01 -13.00 4.95
CA LEU A 159 57.48 -13.18 6.32
C LEU A 159 59.00 -13.36 6.36
N PRO A 160 59.65 -13.07 7.48
CA PRO A 160 61.08 -13.23 7.60
C PRO A 160 61.58 -14.63 7.27
N GLU A 161 62.64 -14.73 6.49
CA GLU A 161 63.28 -16.01 6.13
C GLU A 161 63.68 -16.80 7.36
N GLY A 162 63.40 -18.11 7.36
CA GLY A 162 63.66 -19.00 8.52
C GLY A 162 62.46 -19.10 9.49
N THR A 163 61.37 -18.32 9.32
CA THR A 163 60.19 -18.44 10.17
C THR A 163 59.57 -19.82 10.03
N ARG A 164 59.26 -20.45 11.18
CA ARG A 164 58.63 -21.81 11.23
C ARG A 164 57.12 -21.67 11.42
N LEU A 165 56.37 -22.32 10.54
CA LEU A 165 54.92 -22.20 10.46
C LEU A 165 54.25 -23.60 10.35
N TYR A 166 53.05 -23.71 10.89
CA TYR A 166 52.13 -24.78 10.58
C TYR A 166 51.05 -24.27 9.63
N LEU A 167 50.83 -24.96 8.51
CA LEU A 167 49.63 -24.74 7.68
C LEU A 167 48.54 -25.70 8.12
N LEU A 168 47.43 -25.15 8.59
CA LEU A 168 46.34 -25.87 9.20
C LEU A 168 45.06 -25.73 8.34
N ALA A 169 44.30 -26.79 8.27
CA ALA A 169 42.95 -26.80 7.69
C ALA A 169 41.92 -26.84 8.82
N PRO A 170 41.18 -25.76 9.10
CA PRO A 170 40.22 -25.71 10.19
C PRO A 170 38.91 -26.39 9.79
N VAL A 171 38.80 -27.70 9.98
CA VAL A 171 37.71 -28.57 9.50
C VAL A 171 36.49 -28.57 10.42
N VAL A 172 36.65 -28.31 11.72
CA VAL A 172 35.56 -28.19 12.71
C VAL A 172 35.78 -26.92 13.53
N ARG A 173 34.75 -26.11 13.70
CA ARG A 173 34.81 -24.87 14.48
C ARG A 173 33.61 -24.76 15.41
N GLY A 174 33.82 -24.85 16.71
CA GLY A 174 32.80 -24.66 17.73
C GLY A 174 31.60 -25.55 17.58
N ARG A 175 31.73 -26.74 16.96
CA ARG A 175 30.60 -27.67 16.74
C ARG A 175 30.66 -28.85 17.68
N LYS A 176 29.49 -29.25 18.20
CA LYS A 176 29.35 -30.45 19.03
C LYS A 176 29.43 -31.70 18.18
N GLY A 177 30.14 -32.73 18.64
CA GLY A 177 30.27 -33.99 17.91
C GLY A 177 31.39 -34.87 18.46
N GLU A 178 31.38 -36.17 18.13
CA GLU A 178 32.44 -37.12 18.49
C GLU A 178 33.57 -37.20 17.45
N TYR A 179 33.30 -36.83 16.19
CA TYR A 179 34.21 -36.77 15.03
C TYR A 179 35.09 -37.99 14.77
N LYS A 180 34.79 -39.17 15.35
CA LYS A 180 35.57 -40.43 15.19
C LYS A 180 35.72 -40.88 13.73
N LYS A 181 34.63 -40.73 12.96
CA LYS A 181 34.61 -41.11 11.56
C LYS A 181 35.47 -40.21 10.70
N GLU A 182 35.34 -38.91 10.93
CA GLU A 182 36.08 -37.86 10.26
C GLU A 182 37.59 -37.97 10.54
N LEU A 183 37.97 -38.15 11.81
CA LEU A 183 39.37 -38.39 12.19
C LEU A 183 39.98 -39.62 11.49
N ALA A 184 39.24 -40.72 11.43
CA ALA A 184 39.67 -41.93 10.74
C ALA A 184 39.76 -41.74 9.20
N GLU A 185 38.93 -40.89 8.63
CA GLU A 185 38.93 -40.54 7.21
C GLU A 185 40.15 -39.68 6.86
N TRP A 186 40.48 -38.68 7.69
CA TRP A 186 41.68 -37.84 7.50
C TRP A 186 42.97 -38.66 7.66
N LEU A 187 43.02 -39.63 8.59
CA LEU A 187 44.14 -40.58 8.71
C LEU A 187 44.31 -41.41 7.43
N LYS A 188 43.18 -41.90 6.86
CA LYS A 188 43.18 -42.65 5.57
C LYS A 188 43.66 -41.78 4.39
N LYS A 189 43.39 -40.49 4.41
CA LYS A 189 43.86 -39.54 3.40
C LYS A 189 45.36 -39.17 3.56
N GLY A 190 46.06 -39.71 4.60
CA GLY A 190 47.49 -39.57 4.77
C GLY A 190 47.94 -38.43 5.69
N PHE A 191 46.97 -37.72 6.33
CA PHE A 191 47.32 -36.71 7.31
C PHE A 191 47.81 -37.41 8.59
N GLN A 192 48.84 -36.81 9.24
CA GLN A 192 49.45 -37.44 10.41
C GLN A 192 49.09 -36.72 11.72
N ARG A 193 48.87 -35.42 11.67
CA ARG A 193 48.63 -34.57 12.86
C ARG A 193 47.36 -33.76 12.79
N VAL A 194 46.79 -33.56 13.95
CA VAL A 194 45.59 -32.73 14.16
C VAL A 194 45.77 -31.87 15.40
N LYS A 195 45.23 -30.69 15.39
CA LYS A 195 45.13 -29.82 16.57
C LYS A 195 43.67 -29.83 17.02
N ILE A 196 43.44 -30.30 18.24
CA ILE A 196 42.10 -30.36 18.82
C ILE A 196 42.05 -29.48 20.06
N ASP A 197 41.13 -28.54 20.10
CA ASP A 197 40.91 -27.60 21.21
C ASP A 197 42.21 -26.93 21.68
N GLY A 198 43.07 -26.58 20.69
CA GLY A 198 44.36 -25.90 20.93
C GLY A 198 45.55 -26.81 21.16
N THR A 199 45.39 -28.13 21.29
CA THR A 199 46.47 -29.08 21.57
C THR A 199 46.73 -29.97 20.37
N PHE A 200 48.02 -30.15 20.01
CA PHE A 200 48.45 -31.03 18.93
C PHE A 200 48.46 -32.51 19.34
N TYR A 201 47.92 -33.37 18.48
CA TYR A 201 47.93 -34.83 18.61
C TYR A 201 48.37 -35.49 17.31
N GLU A 202 48.98 -36.67 17.41
CA GLU A 202 49.07 -37.56 16.28
C GLU A 202 47.65 -38.11 16.00
N LEU A 203 47.20 -38.10 14.71
CA LEU A 203 45.85 -38.49 14.33
C LEU A 203 45.48 -39.92 14.78
N ALA A 204 46.48 -40.82 14.82
CA ALA A 204 46.31 -42.18 15.32
C ALA A 204 46.04 -42.25 16.85
N GLU A 205 46.45 -41.24 17.60
CA GLU A 205 46.35 -41.16 19.07
C GLU A 205 45.38 -40.05 19.52
N ALA A 206 44.55 -39.58 18.60
CA ALA A 206 43.57 -38.52 18.91
C ALA A 206 42.58 -38.95 20.03
N PRO A 207 42.30 -38.08 21.01
CA PRO A 207 41.42 -38.43 22.12
C PRO A 207 39.96 -38.62 21.66
N ASN A 208 39.20 -39.42 22.41
CA ASN A 208 37.76 -39.51 22.19
C ASN A 208 37.08 -38.21 22.64
N LEU A 209 36.40 -37.55 21.68
CA LEU A 209 35.73 -36.28 21.94
C LEU A 209 34.31 -36.50 22.51
N ASP A 210 33.93 -35.64 23.47
CA ASP A 210 32.59 -35.72 24.06
C ASP A 210 31.60 -34.91 23.18
N LYS A 211 30.57 -35.60 22.67
CA LYS A 211 29.51 -35.01 21.83
C LYS A 211 28.72 -33.88 22.49
N LYS A 212 28.84 -33.68 23.81
CA LYS A 212 28.11 -32.64 24.55
C LYS A 212 28.78 -31.26 24.46
N PHE A 213 30.11 -31.23 24.20
CA PHE A 213 30.88 -30.00 24.13
C PHE A 213 31.17 -29.58 22.68
N PRO A 214 31.33 -28.28 22.42
CA PRO A 214 31.81 -27.78 21.15
C PRO A 214 33.32 -28.02 21.05
N HIS A 215 33.80 -28.43 19.86
CA HIS A 215 35.21 -28.70 19.59
C HIS A 215 35.69 -27.88 18.40
N ASP A 216 36.98 -27.51 18.47
CA ASP A 216 37.72 -26.92 17.34
C ASP A 216 38.74 -27.93 16.86
N ILE A 217 38.71 -28.28 15.55
CA ILE A 217 39.63 -29.26 14.99
C ILE A 217 40.31 -28.68 13.74
N ASP A 218 41.63 -28.56 13.80
CA ASP A 218 42.51 -28.14 12.70
C ASP A 218 43.38 -29.30 12.25
N VAL A 219 43.26 -29.71 10.98
CA VAL A 219 44.18 -30.73 10.42
C VAL A 219 45.48 -30.06 9.98
N VAL A 220 46.61 -30.60 10.42
CA VAL A 220 47.94 -30.09 9.99
C VAL A 220 48.23 -30.59 8.58
N VAL A 221 48.24 -29.65 7.60
CA VAL A 221 48.46 -29.96 6.18
C VAL A 221 49.96 -29.96 5.87
N ASP A 222 50.72 -28.95 6.35
CA ASP A 222 52.14 -28.84 6.10
C ASP A 222 52.86 -28.15 7.27
N ARG A 223 54.16 -28.40 7.38
CA ARG A 223 55.14 -27.71 8.24
C ARG A 223 56.14 -26.98 7.38
N ILE A 224 56.14 -25.68 7.50
CA ILE A 224 56.79 -24.75 6.58
C ILE A 224 57.90 -24.03 7.32
N VAL A 225 59.07 -23.92 6.64
CA VAL A 225 60.11 -22.95 7.00
C VAL A 225 60.18 -21.96 5.84
N VAL A 226 59.91 -20.67 6.09
CA VAL A 226 59.86 -19.64 5.05
C VAL A 226 61.25 -19.53 4.37
N ARG A 227 61.21 -19.77 3.02
CA ARG A 227 62.41 -19.64 2.13
C ARG A 227 61.86 -19.20 0.76
N ALA A 228 62.70 -18.58 -0.04
CA ALA A 228 62.33 -18.11 -1.37
C ALA A 228 61.94 -19.21 -2.37
N ASP A 229 62.45 -20.46 -2.18
CA ASP A 229 62.30 -21.59 -3.08
C ASP A 229 61.03 -22.46 -2.85
N ILE A 230 60.25 -22.19 -1.80
CA ILE A 230 59.12 -23.04 -1.41
C ILE A 230 57.80 -22.67 -2.08
N GLY A 231 57.73 -21.65 -2.94
CA GLY A 231 56.51 -21.08 -3.46
C GLY A 231 55.52 -22.10 -4.09
N GLN A 232 56.05 -23.04 -4.94
CA GLN A 232 55.23 -24.06 -5.56
C GLN A 232 54.65 -25.05 -4.54
N ARG A 233 55.51 -25.59 -3.63
CA ARG A 233 55.05 -26.49 -2.56
C ARG A 233 54.03 -25.84 -1.66
N LEU A 234 54.23 -24.56 -1.34
CA LEU A 234 53.33 -23.78 -0.51
C LEU A 234 51.95 -23.62 -1.17
N ALA A 235 51.90 -23.36 -2.49
CA ALA A 235 50.66 -23.28 -3.25
C ALA A 235 49.88 -24.61 -3.21
N GLU A 236 50.58 -25.76 -3.46
CA GLU A 236 49.94 -27.09 -3.40
C GLU A 236 49.43 -27.41 -1.99
N SER A 237 50.14 -26.99 -0.95
CA SER A 237 49.71 -27.15 0.43
C SER A 237 48.51 -26.26 0.78
N PHE A 238 48.45 -25.02 0.28
CA PHE A 238 47.27 -24.15 0.41
C PHE A 238 46.07 -24.74 -0.29
N GLU A 239 46.19 -25.19 -1.54
CA GLU A 239 45.10 -25.83 -2.28
C GLU A 239 44.54 -27.05 -1.50
N THR A 240 45.44 -27.86 -0.90
CA THR A 240 45.02 -29.00 -0.08
C THR A 240 44.27 -28.54 1.17
N ALA A 241 44.78 -27.52 1.87
CA ALA A 241 44.14 -26.99 3.07
C ALA A 241 42.78 -26.37 2.77
N LEU A 242 42.67 -25.57 1.71
CA LEU A 242 41.42 -24.92 1.27
C LEU A 242 40.36 -25.95 0.84
N LYS A 243 40.79 -27.02 0.12
CA LYS A 243 39.87 -28.09 -0.27
C LYS A 243 39.37 -28.89 0.94
N LEU A 244 40.21 -29.11 1.95
CA LEU A 244 39.87 -29.88 3.15
C LEU A 244 38.91 -29.09 4.09
N ALA A 245 39.14 -27.78 4.22
CA ALA A 245 38.40 -26.90 5.10
C ALA A 245 37.46 -25.94 4.37
N GLU A 246 36.93 -26.36 3.20
CA GLU A 246 35.90 -25.65 2.44
C GLU A 246 36.25 -24.18 2.13
N GLY A 247 37.50 -23.91 1.74
CA GLY A 247 37.98 -22.60 1.31
C GLY A 247 38.70 -21.81 2.41
N LEU A 248 39.12 -22.45 3.48
CA LEU A 248 39.85 -21.83 4.59
C LEU A 248 41.18 -22.49 4.87
N ALA A 249 42.17 -21.68 5.22
CA ALA A 249 43.46 -22.15 5.69
C ALA A 249 43.98 -21.25 6.82
N VAL A 250 44.70 -21.82 7.75
CA VAL A 250 45.28 -21.07 8.88
C VAL A 250 46.77 -21.31 8.88
N VAL A 251 47.56 -20.26 8.94
CA VAL A 251 48.97 -20.33 9.22
C VAL A 251 49.23 -19.94 10.68
N GLU A 252 49.86 -20.84 11.42
CA GLU A 252 50.17 -20.66 12.84
C GLU A 252 51.67 -20.66 13.03
N PHE A 253 52.23 -19.71 13.81
CA PHE A 253 53.62 -19.62 14.11
C PHE A 253 54.03 -20.72 15.09
N ALA A 254 55.05 -21.49 14.74
CA ALA A 254 55.57 -22.60 15.58
C ALA A 254 56.35 -22.11 16.77
N ASP A 255 57.07 -21.01 16.65
CA ASP A 255 57.90 -20.40 17.68
C ASP A 255 57.18 -19.11 18.16
N THR A 256 56.80 -19.06 19.41
CA THR A 256 56.23 -17.86 20.03
C THR A 256 57.38 -16.87 20.31
N PRO A 257 57.40 -15.64 19.75
CA PRO A 257 58.37 -14.65 20.13
C PRO A 257 58.19 -14.32 21.63
N ALA A 258 59.30 -14.36 22.38
CA ALA A 258 59.36 -13.93 23.77
C ALA A 258 58.87 -12.48 23.89
N ALA A 259 57.92 -12.23 24.78
CA ALA A 259 57.31 -10.94 25.02
C ALA A 259 58.31 -9.79 25.21
N ALA A 260 58.24 -8.77 24.38
CA ALA A 260 58.86 -7.48 24.60
C ALA A 260 58.11 -6.72 25.72
N PRO A 261 58.79 -5.91 26.57
CA PRO A 261 58.15 -5.29 27.73
C PRO A 261 57.10 -4.23 27.36
N ALA A 262 56.03 -4.25 28.12
CA ALA A 262 54.85 -3.44 27.93
C ALA A 262 55.12 -1.93 28.08
N GLU A 263 54.87 -1.16 27.06
CA GLU A 263 54.53 0.26 27.19
C GLU A 263 53.01 0.45 27.17
N GLU A 264 52.56 1.35 28.05
CA GLU A 264 51.20 1.67 28.39
C GLU A 264 50.31 1.92 27.18
N LYS A 265 49.21 1.14 27.04
CA LYS A 265 48.11 1.51 26.17
C LYS A 265 46.77 1.54 26.91
N LYS A 266 46.14 2.69 26.75
CA LYS A 266 44.84 3.13 27.29
C LYS A 266 43.72 2.10 27.12
N LYS A 267 42.90 2.04 28.15
CA LYS A 267 41.68 1.26 28.31
C LYS A 267 40.71 1.43 27.11
N THR A 268 40.53 0.35 26.35
CA THR A 268 39.30 0.14 25.55
C THR A 268 38.94 -1.33 25.60
N ALA A 269 37.71 -1.59 25.94
CA ALA A 269 36.89 -2.82 25.88
C ALA A 269 37.58 -4.19 25.99
N LYS A 270 37.27 -4.90 27.07
CA LYS A 270 37.59 -6.31 27.32
C LYS A 270 36.97 -7.18 26.21
N ILE A 271 37.82 -7.70 25.32
CA ILE A 271 37.53 -8.88 24.51
C ILE A 271 38.53 -9.94 24.94
N HIS A 272 38.05 -11.16 25.14
CA HIS A 272 38.76 -12.32 25.66
C HIS A 272 40.21 -12.43 25.17
N ASP A 273 41.11 -12.29 26.11
CA ASP A 273 42.56 -12.59 25.99
C ASP A 273 42.69 -14.13 25.97
N LYS A 274 42.78 -14.71 24.76
CA LYS A 274 43.29 -16.06 24.58
C LYS A 274 44.76 -15.91 24.19
N SER A 275 45.68 -16.09 25.16
CA SER A 275 47.09 -16.25 24.96
C SER A 275 47.37 -17.55 24.18
N GLY A 276 47.22 -17.48 22.86
CA GLY A 276 47.57 -18.54 21.91
C GLY A 276 48.60 -18.06 20.93
N PRO A 277 49.33 -18.97 20.21
CA PRO A 277 50.30 -18.59 19.18
C PRO A 277 49.65 -17.69 18.12
N GLU A 278 50.43 -16.77 17.56
CA GLU A 278 49.98 -15.84 16.53
C GLU A 278 49.48 -16.66 15.31
N ARG A 279 48.28 -16.34 14.79
CA ARG A 279 47.61 -17.02 13.70
C ARG A 279 47.24 -16.05 12.59
N ILE A 280 47.48 -16.44 11.33
CA ILE A 280 46.99 -15.75 10.13
C ILE A 280 45.94 -16.65 9.47
N LEU A 281 44.72 -16.19 9.39
CA LEU A 281 43.66 -16.86 8.64
C LEU A 281 43.65 -16.40 7.18
N PHE A 282 43.65 -17.35 6.29
CA PHE A 282 43.48 -17.16 4.86
C PHE A 282 42.12 -17.73 4.41
N SER A 283 41.52 -17.10 3.44
CA SER A 283 40.27 -17.57 2.90
C SER A 283 40.16 -17.33 1.40
N GLU A 284 39.80 -18.37 0.67
CA GLU A 284 39.40 -18.30 -0.72
C GLU A 284 37.97 -17.71 -0.83
N LYS A 285 37.20 -17.81 0.26
CA LYS A 285 35.84 -17.22 0.42
C LYS A 285 35.97 -15.96 1.25
N PHE A 286 34.89 -15.09 1.16
CA PHE A 286 34.81 -13.90 2.00
C PHE A 286 34.66 -14.27 3.49
N ALA A 287 35.78 -14.26 4.24
CA ALA A 287 35.76 -14.55 5.67
C ALA A 287 36.51 -13.51 6.48
N CYS A 288 35.97 -13.14 7.66
CA CYS A 288 36.63 -12.26 8.60
C CYS A 288 37.68 -13.03 9.40
N PRO A 289 38.96 -12.65 9.38
CA PRO A 289 39.99 -13.36 10.12
C PRO A 289 39.85 -13.29 11.65
N VAL A 290 39.14 -12.28 12.17
CA VAL A 290 39.03 -12.04 13.62
C VAL A 290 37.81 -12.73 14.22
N SER A 291 36.65 -12.64 13.55
CA SER A 291 35.37 -13.16 14.08
C SER A 291 34.97 -14.53 13.52
N GLY A 292 35.64 -14.99 12.47
CA GLY A 292 35.21 -16.20 11.74
C GLY A 292 33.93 -16.03 10.94
N PHE A 293 33.42 -14.82 10.85
CA PHE A 293 32.22 -14.52 10.06
C PHE A 293 32.49 -14.75 8.57
N THR A 294 31.68 -15.55 7.91
CA THR A 294 31.84 -15.90 6.50
C THR A 294 30.61 -15.52 5.71
N ILE A 295 30.81 -14.91 4.56
CA ILE A 295 29.77 -14.69 3.57
C ILE A 295 29.91 -15.80 2.51
N PRO A 296 28.90 -16.63 2.27
CA PRO A 296 29.06 -17.77 1.38
C PRO A 296 29.38 -17.29 -0.04
N GLU A 297 28.48 -16.72 -0.74
CA GLU A 297 28.69 -16.21 -2.08
C GLU A 297 27.92 -14.90 -2.27
N VAL A 298 28.57 -13.88 -2.84
CA VAL A 298 27.94 -12.58 -3.07
C VAL A 298 27.21 -12.60 -4.42
N GLU A 299 25.97 -13.09 -4.41
CA GLU A 299 25.10 -13.20 -5.58
C GLU A 299 23.86 -12.29 -5.43
N PRO A 300 23.18 -11.92 -6.54
CA PRO A 300 21.96 -11.11 -6.45
C PRO A 300 20.84 -11.71 -5.58
N ARG A 301 20.76 -13.04 -5.44
CA ARG A 301 19.76 -13.70 -4.57
C ARG A 301 20.04 -13.47 -3.08
N LEU A 302 21.28 -13.18 -2.67
CA LEU A 302 21.63 -12.83 -1.29
C LEU A 302 20.94 -11.55 -0.83
N PHE A 303 20.67 -10.63 -1.76
CA PHE A 303 20.00 -9.35 -1.50
C PHE A 303 18.50 -9.41 -1.75
N SER A 304 17.90 -10.58 -1.95
CA SER A 304 16.46 -10.74 -2.17
C SER A 304 15.75 -11.12 -0.88
N PHE A 305 14.91 -10.24 -0.38
CA PHE A 305 14.04 -10.55 0.76
C PHE A 305 12.84 -11.47 0.40
N ASN A 306 12.61 -11.73 -0.89
CA ASN A 306 11.62 -12.70 -1.38
C ASN A 306 12.19 -14.12 -1.54
N ASN A 307 13.51 -14.28 -1.38
CA ASN A 307 14.18 -15.57 -1.48
C ASN A 307 14.69 -15.99 -0.08
N PRO A 308 14.46 -17.23 0.37
CA PRO A 308 14.94 -17.72 1.66
C PRO A 308 16.46 -17.59 1.87
N TYR A 309 17.23 -17.52 0.77
CA TYR A 309 18.68 -17.32 0.81
C TYR A 309 19.09 -15.95 1.36
N GLY A 310 18.33 -14.88 1.04
CA GLY A 310 18.60 -13.50 1.47
C GLY A 310 17.66 -12.96 2.55
N ALA A 311 16.47 -13.56 2.69
CA ALA A 311 15.46 -13.08 3.63
C ALA A 311 15.90 -13.25 5.10
N CYS A 312 15.58 -12.29 5.93
CA CYS A 312 15.74 -12.42 7.37
C CYS A 312 14.93 -13.63 7.90
N PRO A 313 15.54 -14.59 8.59
CA PRO A 313 14.86 -15.79 9.04
C PRO A 313 13.82 -15.52 10.14
N ALA A 314 13.98 -14.46 10.94
CA ALA A 314 13.04 -14.10 12.01
C ALA A 314 11.70 -13.60 11.45
N CYS A 315 11.72 -12.64 10.52
CA CYS A 315 10.51 -12.08 9.93
C CYS A 315 10.16 -12.65 8.55
N GLY A 316 10.91 -13.63 8.04
CA GLY A 316 10.67 -14.21 6.70
C GLY A 316 10.77 -13.19 5.56
N GLY A 317 11.53 -12.10 5.72
CA GLY A 317 11.68 -11.04 4.72
C GLY A 317 10.59 -9.97 4.76
N LEU A 318 9.72 -9.94 5.77
CA LEU A 318 8.66 -8.94 5.91
C LEU A 318 9.18 -7.62 6.50
N GLY A 319 10.26 -7.66 7.29
CA GLY A 319 10.83 -6.49 7.97
C GLY A 319 10.09 -6.11 9.25
N VAL A 320 8.93 -6.69 9.48
CA VAL A 320 8.09 -6.47 10.67
C VAL A 320 7.70 -7.79 11.31
N GLU A 321 7.42 -7.75 12.59
CA GLU A 321 6.85 -8.85 13.37
C GLU A 321 5.53 -8.38 13.95
N GLN A 322 4.55 -9.28 13.96
CA GLN A 322 3.23 -9.00 14.51
C GLN A 322 3.20 -9.37 15.98
N HIS A 323 3.02 -8.40 16.82
CA HIS A 323 2.85 -8.59 18.27
C HIS A 323 1.45 -8.18 18.68
N VAL A 324 0.87 -8.91 19.63
CA VAL A 324 -0.39 -8.51 20.25
C VAL A 324 -0.12 -7.30 21.14
N ASP A 325 -0.82 -6.21 20.88
CA ASP A 325 -0.67 -4.94 21.61
C ASP A 325 -1.52 -4.94 22.86
N GLU A 326 -0.89 -4.70 24.03
CA GLU A 326 -1.59 -4.61 25.31
C GLU A 326 -2.66 -3.52 25.34
N ASP A 327 -2.39 -2.38 24.73
CA ASP A 327 -3.32 -1.25 24.70
C ASP A 327 -4.53 -1.51 23.78
N LEU A 328 -4.39 -2.39 22.79
CA LEU A 328 -5.50 -2.87 21.96
C LEU A 328 -6.31 -3.95 22.70
N VAL A 329 -5.66 -4.76 23.51
CA VAL A 329 -6.33 -5.76 24.36
C VAL A 329 -7.08 -5.09 25.51
N ILE A 330 -6.52 -4.04 26.10
CA ILE A 330 -7.08 -3.26 27.22
C ILE A 330 -7.19 -1.78 26.80
N PRO A 331 -8.13 -1.44 25.93
CA PRO A 331 -8.24 -0.08 25.39
C PRO A 331 -8.70 0.97 26.42
N ASP A 332 -9.45 0.56 27.43
CA ASP A 332 -9.90 1.44 28.50
C ASP A 332 -9.53 0.85 29.87
N LYS A 333 -8.52 1.46 30.49
CA LYS A 333 -8.01 1.07 31.81
C LYS A 333 -8.93 1.47 32.99
N GLU A 334 -9.95 2.29 32.74
CA GLU A 334 -10.98 2.66 33.71
C GLU A 334 -12.09 1.60 33.85
N LEU A 335 -12.22 0.71 32.85
CA LEU A 335 -13.18 -0.38 32.91
C LEU A 335 -12.76 -1.46 33.90
N THR A 336 -13.76 -2.14 34.42
CA THR A 336 -13.59 -3.35 35.24
C THR A 336 -13.59 -4.59 34.36
N LEU A 337 -13.02 -5.71 34.83
CA LEU A 337 -13.02 -6.98 34.10
C LEU A 337 -14.46 -7.43 33.77
N ARG A 338 -15.40 -7.23 34.70
CA ARG A 338 -16.84 -7.51 34.50
C ARG A 338 -17.49 -6.65 33.42
N LYS A 339 -17.04 -5.39 33.27
CA LYS A 339 -17.54 -4.46 32.25
C LYS A 339 -16.82 -4.56 30.93
N GLY A 340 -15.95 -5.58 30.75
CA GLY A 340 -15.29 -5.86 29.48
C GLY A 340 -13.98 -5.12 29.28
N ALA A 341 -13.18 -4.89 30.32
CA ALA A 341 -11.84 -4.31 30.18
C ALA A 341 -10.96 -5.08 29.18
N ILE A 342 -11.14 -6.41 29.08
CA ILE A 342 -10.46 -7.25 28.07
C ILE A 342 -11.30 -7.25 26.78
N ALA A 343 -10.97 -6.39 25.86
CA ALA A 343 -11.74 -6.17 24.63
C ALA A 343 -12.00 -7.45 23.78
N PRO A 344 -11.03 -8.36 23.57
CA PRO A 344 -11.26 -9.62 22.85
C PRO A 344 -12.34 -10.52 23.45
N TRP A 345 -12.59 -10.40 24.77
CA TRP A 345 -13.55 -11.21 25.50
C TRP A 345 -14.86 -10.49 25.82
N ALA A 346 -14.88 -9.15 25.71
CA ALA A 346 -15.99 -8.31 26.13
C ALA A 346 -17.31 -8.59 25.40
N LYS A 347 -17.27 -9.00 24.13
CA LYS A 347 -18.43 -9.29 23.29
C LYS A 347 -18.81 -10.77 23.23
N SER A 348 -18.08 -11.62 23.96
CA SER A 348 -18.36 -13.07 23.96
C SER A 348 -19.58 -13.39 24.80
N SER A 349 -20.54 -14.09 24.22
CA SER A 349 -21.69 -14.64 24.94
C SER A 349 -21.36 -15.90 25.78
N SER A 350 -20.14 -16.41 25.64
CA SER A 350 -19.70 -17.62 26.34
C SER A 350 -19.43 -17.34 27.83
N PRO A 351 -20.02 -18.11 28.75
CA PRO A 351 -19.73 -17.99 30.19
C PRO A 351 -18.29 -18.38 30.55
N TYR A 352 -17.59 -19.06 29.63
CA TYR A 352 -16.22 -19.55 29.81
C TYR A 352 -15.24 -18.45 30.29
N TYR A 353 -15.26 -17.29 29.64
CA TYR A 353 -14.33 -16.21 29.98
C TYR A 353 -14.58 -15.60 31.33
N VAL A 354 -15.87 -15.44 31.71
CA VAL A 354 -16.25 -14.93 33.03
C VAL A 354 -15.87 -15.92 34.13
N GLN A 355 -16.07 -17.21 33.90
CA GLN A 355 -15.68 -18.26 34.84
C GLN A 355 -14.17 -18.34 34.99
N THR A 356 -13.42 -18.22 33.91
CA THR A 356 -11.96 -18.13 33.89
C THR A 356 -11.46 -16.96 34.74
N LEU A 357 -11.98 -15.76 34.48
CA LEU A 357 -11.62 -14.57 35.27
C LEU A 357 -12.00 -14.67 36.73
N THR A 358 -13.12 -15.35 37.05
CA THR A 358 -13.55 -15.60 38.42
C THR A 358 -12.57 -16.54 39.16
N ALA A 359 -12.07 -17.57 38.48
CA ALA A 359 -11.06 -18.47 39.04
C ALA A 359 -9.73 -17.74 39.29
N LEU A 360 -9.30 -16.90 38.36
CA LEU A 360 -8.13 -16.03 38.52
C LEU A 360 -8.30 -15.05 39.67
N GLY A 361 -9.50 -14.44 39.82
CA GLY A 361 -9.84 -13.54 40.93
C GLY A 361 -9.73 -14.21 42.27
N LYS A 362 -10.19 -15.47 42.38
CA LYS A 362 -10.07 -16.27 43.62
C LYS A 362 -8.60 -16.61 43.94
N HIS A 363 -7.82 -16.96 42.91
CA HIS A 363 -6.40 -17.34 43.10
C HIS A 363 -5.52 -16.14 43.48
N TYR A 364 -5.62 -15.04 42.73
CA TYR A 364 -4.82 -13.83 42.94
C TYR A 364 -5.47 -12.82 43.87
N LYS A 365 -6.61 -13.15 44.51
CA LYS A 365 -7.34 -12.35 45.52
C LYS A 365 -7.73 -10.95 45.02
N PHE A 366 -8.35 -10.85 43.83
CA PHE A 366 -8.94 -9.62 43.34
C PHE A 366 -10.42 -9.80 42.98
N ALA A 367 -11.19 -8.69 43.03
CA ALA A 367 -12.58 -8.66 42.59
C ALA A 367 -12.70 -8.30 41.13
N LEU A 368 -13.64 -8.91 40.39
CA LEU A 368 -13.89 -8.60 38.97
C LEU A 368 -14.41 -7.17 38.72
N ASP A 369 -14.91 -6.53 39.78
CA ASP A 369 -15.40 -5.16 39.79
C ASP A 369 -14.30 -4.11 40.08
N THR A 370 -13.05 -4.55 40.28
CA THR A 370 -11.88 -3.66 40.37
C THR A 370 -11.51 -3.13 38.98
N LYS A 371 -11.26 -1.83 38.90
CA LYS A 371 -10.80 -1.23 37.62
C LYS A 371 -9.44 -1.81 37.22
N TRP A 372 -9.21 -1.98 35.90
CA TRP A 372 -7.97 -2.54 35.41
C TRP A 372 -6.72 -1.81 35.92
N LYS A 373 -6.75 -0.47 35.93
CA LYS A 373 -5.62 0.35 36.44
C LYS A 373 -5.28 0.10 37.91
N ASP A 374 -6.27 -0.26 38.72
CA ASP A 374 -6.13 -0.43 40.15
C ASP A 374 -5.70 -1.86 40.55
N LEU A 375 -5.62 -2.78 39.56
CA LEU A 375 -5.08 -4.12 39.78
C LEU A 375 -3.57 -4.08 39.99
N PRO A 376 -3.01 -4.89 40.90
CA PRO A 376 -1.55 -5.01 41.08
C PRO A 376 -0.86 -5.43 39.77
N LYS A 377 0.35 -4.92 39.52
CA LYS A 377 1.12 -5.25 38.30
C LYS A 377 1.26 -6.76 38.08
N LYS A 378 1.62 -7.52 39.12
CA LYS A 378 1.75 -8.99 39.05
C LYS A 378 0.45 -9.67 38.58
N THR A 379 -0.70 -9.14 38.99
CA THR A 379 -2.03 -9.67 38.59
C THR A 379 -2.32 -9.33 37.13
N ARG A 380 -2.04 -8.13 36.71
CA ARG A 380 -2.19 -7.70 35.29
C ARG A 380 -1.30 -8.54 34.38
N ASP A 381 -0.04 -8.73 34.75
CA ASP A 381 0.91 -9.54 34.00
C ASP A 381 0.45 -11.00 33.91
N ALA A 382 -0.06 -11.58 35.00
CA ALA A 382 -0.63 -12.93 34.99
C ALA A 382 -1.88 -13.06 34.11
N ILE A 383 -2.74 -12.05 34.07
CA ILE A 383 -3.90 -12.04 33.15
C ILE A 383 -3.46 -11.92 31.71
N LEU A 384 -2.50 -11.06 31.38
CA LEU A 384 -2.07 -10.81 30.01
C LEU A 384 -1.17 -11.94 29.48
N TYR A 385 -0.14 -12.32 30.22
CA TYR A 385 0.92 -13.22 29.75
C TYR A 385 0.83 -14.65 30.29
N GLY A 386 0.00 -14.88 31.31
CA GLY A 386 -0.18 -16.20 31.92
C GLY A 386 0.38 -16.31 33.31
N SER A 387 0.01 -17.43 33.98
CA SER A 387 0.41 -17.71 35.39
C SER A 387 1.80 -18.36 35.51
N GLY A 388 2.53 -18.56 34.42
CA GLY A 388 3.77 -19.33 34.41
C GLY A 388 3.52 -20.77 34.85
N ASP A 389 4.26 -21.25 35.84
CA ASP A 389 4.12 -22.59 36.38
C ASP A 389 3.02 -22.69 37.49
N ASP A 390 2.40 -21.58 37.88
CA ASP A 390 1.34 -21.59 38.91
C ASP A 390 0.07 -22.28 38.39
N GLU A 391 -0.27 -23.42 38.94
CA GLU A 391 -1.48 -24.16 38.61
C GLU A 391 -2.72 -23.57 39.32
N ILE A 392 -3.71 -23.20 38.53
CA ILE A 392 -4.95 -22.56 38.98
C ILE A 392 -6.11 -23.57 38.85
N LYS A 393 -6.96 -23.64 39.86
CA LYS A 393 -8.18 -24.45 39.81
C LYS A 393 -9.28 -23.69 39.08
N PHE A 394 -9.67 -24.19 37.90
CA PHE A 394 -10.78 -23.68 37.11
C PHE A 394 -11.99 -24.59 37.27
N SER A 395 -13.15 -23.98 37.50
CA SER A 395 -14.45 -24.68 37.57
C SER A 395 -15.31 -24.12 36.44
N TYR A 396 -15.67 -24.96 35.49
CA TYR A 396 -16.49 -24.58 34.34
C TYR A 396 -17.86 -25.25 34.43
N GLU A 397 -18.89 -24.47 34.13
CA GLU A 397 -20.29 -24.93 34.12
C GLU A 397 -20.96 -24.40 32.85
N ASP A 398 -21.55 -25.32 32.06
CA ASP A 398 -22.23 -25.00 30.80
C ASP A 398 -23.76 -25.08 30.90
N GLY A 399 -24.30 -25.22 32.14
CA GLY A 399 -25.72 -25.40 32.44
C GLY A 399 -26.20 -26.87 32.41
N VAL A 400 -25.36 -27.79 31.89
CA VAL A 400 -25.66 -29.22 31.79
C VAL A 400 -24.60 -30.06 32.56
N ARG A 401 -23.34 -29.63 32.46
CA ARG A 401 -22.20 -30.32 33.05
C ARG A 401 -21.32 -29.32 33.81
N SER A 402 -20.74 -29.78 34.93
CA SER A 402 -19.72 -29.05 35.68
C SER A 402 -18.47 -29.91 35.70
N TYR A 403 -17.32 -29.31 35.43
CA TYR A 403 -16.03 -29.98 35.56
C TYR A 403 -14.96 -29.07 36.14
N ASP A 404 -14.13 -29.64 36.99
CA ASP A 404 -12.97 -28.97 37.55
C ASP A 404 -11.69 -29.39 36.85
N THR A 405 -10.82 -28.43 36.58
CA THR A 405 -9.49 -28.69 36.04
C THR A 405 -8.46 -27.86 36.79
N LYS A 406 -7.26 -28.43 36.96
CA LYS A 406 -6.13 -27.69 37.54
C LYS A 406 -5.03 -27.61 36.50
N LYS A 407 -4.73 -26.41 36.06
CA LYS A 407 -3.74 -26.15 35.02
C LYS A 407 -3.21 -24.71 35.09
N PRO A 408 -2.02 -24.44 34.54
CA PRO A 408 -1.57 -23.07 34.36
C PRO A 408 -2.53 -22.29 33.45
N PHE A 409 -2.62 -20.99 33.67
CA PHE A 409 -3.34 -20.07 32.80
C PHE A 409 -2.43 -19.55 31.68
N GLU A 410 -2.81 -19.72 30.44
CA GLU A 410 -1.98 -19.36 29.28
C GLU A 410 -1.83 -17.84 29.06
N GLY A 411 -2.70 -17.01 29.63
CA GLY A 411 -2.73 -15.57 29.40
C GLY A 411 -3.52 -15.17 28.14
N VAL A 412 -4.06 -13.95 28.18
CA VAL A 412 -4.90 -13.42 27.09
C VAL A 412 -4.10 -13.24 25.80
N ILE A 413 -2.90 -12.67 25.89
CA ILE A 413 -2.02 -12.41 24.73
C ILE A 413 -1.58 -13.72 24.09
N THR A 414 -1.16 -14.69 24.89
CA THR A 414 -0.78 -16.03 24.40
C THR A 414 -1.95 -16.74 23.74
N ASN A 415 -3.14 -16.65 24.32
CA ASN A 415 -4.38 -17.20 23.76
C ASN A 415 -4.71 -16.58 22.39
N ILE A 416 -4.61 -15.24 22.25
CA ILE A 416 -4.84 -14.54 20.97
C ILE A 416 -3.83 -15.02 19.93
N ASN A 417 -2.53 -15.05 20.27
CA ASN A 417 -1.46 -15.52 19.38
C ASN A 417 -1.70 -16.95 18.91
N ARG A 418 -2.03 -17.87 19.82
CA ARG A 418 -2.32 -19.25 19.48
C ARG A 418 -3.54 -19.36 18.57
N ARG A 419 -4.66 -18.74 18.95
CA ARG A 419 -5.90 -18.76 18.16
C ARG A 419 -5.72 -18.16 16.77
N TYR A 420 -4.95 -17.09 16.63
CA TYR A 420 -4.66 -16.47 15.35
C TYR A 420 -3.91 -17.42 14.40
N ARG A 421 -3.00 -18.22 14.93
CA ARG A 421 -2.23 -19.21 14.15
C ARG A 421 -3.06 -20.45 13.79
N GLU A 422 -3.88 -20.93 14.72
CA GLU A 422 -4.60 -22.20 14.60
C GLU A 422 -5.95 -22.09 13.88
N THR A 423 -6.54 -20.87 13.77
CA THR A 423 -7.87 -20.72 13.17
C THR A 423 -7.85 -20.93 11.65
N GLU A 424 -8.79 -21.75 11.14
CA GLU A 424 -9.04 -21.90 9.70
C GLU A 424 -10.08 -20.89 9.20
N SER A 425 -10.81 -20.22 10.10
CA SER A 425 -11.83 -19.24 9.75
C SER A 425 -11.19 -17.89 9.42
N GLU A 426 -11.34 -17.41 8.19
CA GLU A 426 -10.90 -16.07 7.77
C GLU A 426 -11.51 -14.96 8.65
N TRP A 427 -12.81 -15.07 8.94
CA TRP A 427 -13.49 -14.11 9.81
C TRP A 427 -12.87 -14.06 11.22
N ALA A 428 -12.58 -15.23 11.82
CA ALA A 428 -11.96 -15.27 13.15
C ALA A 428 -10.53 -14.71 13.12
N ARG A 429 -9.79 -14.94 12.03
CA ARG A 429 -8.46 -14.40 11.83
C ARG A 429 -8.50 -12.87 11.67
N GLU A 430 -9.43 -12.34 10.88
CA GLU A 430 -9.63 -10.88 10.74
C GLU A 430 -10.04 -10.22 12.06
N GLU A 431 -10.90 -10.87 12.84
CA GLU A 431 -11.32 -10.34 14.16
C GLU A 431 -10.16 -10.30 15.15
N LEU A 432 -9.32 -11.35 15.18
CA LEU A 432 -8.14 -11.40 16.04
C LEU A 432 -7.04 -10.45 15.55
N ALA A 433 -6.88 -10.25 14.24
CA ALA A 433 -5.89 -9.34 13.67
C ALA A 433 -6.01 -7.89 14.18
N LYS A 434 -7.19 -7.49 14.63
CA LYS A 434 -7.43 -6.15 15.22
C LYS A 434 -6.62 -5.87 16.50
N TYR A 435 -6.11 -6.90 17.14
CA TYR A 435 -5.33 -6.79 18.38
C TYR A 435 -3.83 -6.87 18.15
N PHE A 436 -3.39 -6.99 16.88
CA PHE A 436 -1.98 -7.03 16.52
C PHE A 436 -1.47 -5.66 16.07
N HIS A 437 -0.23 -5.42 16.41
CA HIS A 437 0.56 -4.25 15.99
C HIS A 437 1.83 -4.73 15.29
N ASP A 438 2.18 -4.08 14.17
CA ASP A 438 3.40 -4.37 13.43
C ASP A 438 4.58 -3.61 14.06
N VAL A 439 5.60 -4.34 14.50
CA VAL A 439 6.83 -3.78 15.08
C VAL A 439 8.00 -4.10 14.14
N PRO A 440 8.94 -3.18 13.92
CA PRO A 440 10.15 -3.51 13.16
C PRO A 440 10.85 -4.74 13.74
N CYS A 441 11.18 -5.70 12.90
CA CYS A 441 11.86 -6.93 13.32
C CYS A 441 13.20 -6.61 13.98
N GLU A 442 13.41 -7.08 15.22
CA GLU A 442 14.62 -6.80 15.99
C GLU A 442 15.88 -7.38 15.32
N ALA A 443 15.77 -8.53 14.68
CA ALA A 443 16.90 -9.22 14.06
C ALA A 443 17.45 -8.47 12.83
N CYS A 444 16.57 -7.95 11.97
CA CYS A 444 16.97 -7.22 10.75
C CYS A 444 16.74 -5.70 10.86
N LYS A 445 16.23 -5.20 11.97
CA LYS A 445 15.94 -3.77 12.19
C LYS A 445 15.06 -3.14 11.10
N GLY A 446 14.13 -3.93 10.54
CA GLY A 446 13.26 -3.50 9.44
C GLY A 446 13.81 -3.71 8.04
N PHE A 447 15.11 -3.98 7.86
CA PHE A 447 15.74 -4.08 6.54
C PHE A 447 15.40 -5.36 5.74
N ARG A 448 14.62 -6.29 6.28
CA ARG A 448 14.09 -7.50 5.61
C ARG A 448 15.12 -8.57 5.25
N LEU A 449 16.42 -8.28 5.33
CA LEU A 449 17.52 -9.11 4.87
C LEU A 449 18.29 -9.74 6.02
N LYS A 450 19.04 -10.81 5.70
CA LYS A 450 20.02 -11.44 6.62
C LYS A 450 21.18 -10.50 6.92
N PRO A 451 21.84 -10.66 8.09
CA PRO A 451 23.03 -9.89 8.44
C PRO A 451 24.15 -9.96 7.39
N GLU A 452 24.31 -11.12 6.75
CA GLU A 452 25.34 -11.34 5.70
C GLU A 452 25.11 -10.43 4.49
N ALA A 453 23.85 -10.22 4.09
CA ALA A 453 23.51 -9.29 3.01
C ALA A 453 23.74 -7.83 3.41
N LEU A 454 23.44 -7.48 4.67
CA LEU A 454 23.60 -6.12 5.21
C LEU A 454 25.07 -5.76 5.48
N CYS A 455 25.96 -6.75 5.50
CA CYS A 455 27.39 -6.51 5.62
C CYS A 455 28.06 -6.08 4.31
N VAL A 456 27.39 -6.26 3.16
CA VAL A 456 27.92 -5.84 1.86
C VAL A 456 27.55 -4.39 1.58
N LYS A 457 28.52 -3.55 1.28
CA LYS A 457 28.34 -2.11 1.10
C LYS A 457 28.85 -1.63 -0.26
N VAL A 458 28.17 -0.65 -0.81
CA VAL A 458 28.56 0.15 -1.97
C VAL A 458 28.61 1.61 -1.51
N GLY A 459 29.70 2.32 -1.75
CA GLY A 459 29.86 3.69 -1.25
C GLY A 459 29.65 3.84 0.26
N GLY A 460 30.03 2.82 1.04
CA GLY A 460 29.89 2.80 2.50
C GLY A 460 28.50 2.43 3.05
N LYS A 461 27.49 2.23 2.20
CA LYS A 461 26.12 1.92 2.60
C LYS A 461 25.66 0.53 2.13
N HIS A 462 24.87 -0.16 2.95
CA HIS A 462 24.24 -1.41 2.54
C HIS A 462 22.91 -1.16 1.82
N ILE A 463 22.43 -2.14 1.08
CA ILE A 463 21.24 -2.02 0.22
C ILE A 463 19.98 -1.58 1.00
N GLY A 464 19.84 -2.02 2.25
CA GLY A 464 18.69 -1.65 3.11
C GLY A 464 18.69 -0.16 3.45
N GLU A 465 19.86 0.45 3.76
CA GLU A 465 19.94 1.91 4.04
C GLU A 465 19.51 2.74 2.84
N ILE A 466 19.88 2.32 1.63
CA ILE A 466 19.47 3.02 0.41
C ILE A 466 17.99 2.84 0.13
N SER A 467 17.44 1.67 0.43
CA SER A 467 15.99 1.43 0.28
C SER A 467 15.14 2.31 1.18
N GLU A 468 15.64 2.72 2.34
CA GLU A 468 14.96 3.65 3.26
C GLU A 468 15.04 5.12 2.83
N LEU A 469 15.90 5.45 1.86
CA LEU A 469 15.97 6.81 1.33
C LEU A 469 14.72 7.13 0.51
N SER A 470 14.31 8.41 0.54
CA SER A 470 13.34 8.90 -0.42
C SER A 470 13.89 8.83 -1.85
N VAL A 471 13.00 8.71 -2.84
CA VAL A 471 13.37 8.65 -4.27
C VAL A 471 14.33 9.79 -4.63
N LYS A 472 14.08 11.01 -4.11
CA LYS A 472 14.96 12.17 -4.32
C LYS A 472 16.36 11.93 -3.76
N ARG A 473 16.46 11.55 -2.47
CA ARG A 473 17.75 11.30 -1.82
C ARG A 473 18.48 10.09 -2.40
N ALA A 474 17.73 9.06 -2.79
CA ALA A 474 18.32 7.91 -3.48
C ALA A 474 18.93 8.33 -4.82
N GLY A 475 18.24 9.18 -5.61
CA GLY A 475 18.75 9.75 -6.85
C GLY A 475 20.07 10.52 -6.62
N GLU A 476 20.08 11.45 -5.67
CA GLU A 476 21.26 12.22 -5.28
C GLU A 476 22.44 11.31 -4.85
N TRP A 477 22.14 10.26 -4.10
CA TRP A 477 23.17 9.29 -3.67
C TRP A 477 23.73 8.50 -4.87
N PHE A 478 22.86 7.98 -5.78
CA PHE A 478 23.33 7.22 -6.94
C PHE A 478 24.12 8.08 -7.92
N GLU A 479 23.91 9.40 -7.98
CA GLU A 479 24.78 10.32 -8.74
C GLU A 479 26.21 10.37 -8.18
N GLY A 480 26.39 10.33 -6.88
CA GLY A 480 27.69 10.35 -6.22
C GLY A 480 28.42 8.98 -6.17
N VAL A 481 27.73 7.86 -6.47
CA VAL A 481 28.32 6.51 -6.37
C VAL A 481 29.60 6.35 -7.22
N PRO A 482 29.70 6.85 -8.47
CA PRO A 482 30.91 6.68 -9.27
C PRO A 482 32.19 7.24 -8.62
N GLU A 483 32.07 8.28 -7.80
CA GLU A 483 33.21 8.88 -7.09
C GLU A 483 33.75 7.95 -5.97
N ALA A 484 32.91 7.08 -5.45
CA ALA A 484 33.26 6.11 -4.40
C ALA A 484 33.77 4.76 -4.95
N LEU A 485 33.73 4.55 -6.27
CA LEU A 485 34.11 3.32 -6.94
C LEU A 485 35.49 3.48 -7.64
N ASN A 486 36.29 2.40 -7.71
CA ASN A 486 37.47 2.40 -8.55
C ASN A 486 37.13 2.28 -10.05
N ALA A 487 38.15 2.41 -10.93
CA ALA A 487 37.94 2.40 -12.38
C ALA A 487 37.28 1.11 -12.89
N GLN A 488 37.71 -0.06 -12.42
CA GLN A 488 37.12 -1.35 -12.80
C GLN A 488 35.70 -1.50 -12.32
N GLN A 489 35.41 -1.10 -11.09
CA GLN A 489 34.04 -1.13 -10.51
C GLN A 489 33.10 -0.19 -11.27
N ASN A 490 33.60 1.00 -11.68
CA ASN A 490 32.83 1.95 -12.48
C ASN A 490 32.47 1.40 -13.86
N GLU A 491 33.37 0.68 -14.51
CA GLU A 491 33.10 0.03 -15.80
C GLU A 491 31.96 -0.99 -15.66
N ILE A 492 31.99 -1.82 -14.60
CA ILE A 492 30.97 -2.82 -14.31
C ILE A 492 29.62 -2.13 -13.95
N ALA A 493 29.67 -1.10 -13.09
CA ALA A 493 28.49 -0.43 -12.57
C ALA A 493 27.79 0.48 -13.56
N SER A 494 28.49 0.99 -14.59
CA SER A 494 28.02 2.07 -15.48
C SER A 494 26.61 1.83 -16.07
N ARG A 495 26.38 0.64 -16.63
CA ARG A 495 25.10 0.26 -17.22
C ARG A 495 24.00 0.11 -16.17
N ILE A 496 24.33 -0.48 -15.01
CA ILE A 496 23.39 -0.70 -13.91
C ILE A 496 22.97 0.65 -13.32
N LEU A 497 23.91 1.54 -13.08
CA LEU A 497 23.65 2.88 -12.54
C LEU A 497 22.79 3.72 -13.50
N LYS A 498 23.00 3.58 -14.81
CA LYS A 498 22.17 4.24 -15.82
C LYS A 498 20.70 3.83 -15.67
N GLU A 499 20.42 2.53 -15.61
CA GLU A 499 19.05 2.00 -15.45
C GLU A 499 18.39 2.45 -14.15
N ILE A 500 19.13 2.45 -13.02
CA ILE A 500 18.63 2.93 -11.74
C ILE A 500 18.28 4.42 -11.81
N ARG A 501 19.17 5.25 -12.37
CA ARG A 501 18.97 6.70 -12.46
C ARG A 501 17.80 7.07 -13.35
N GLU A 502 17.66 6.43 -14.50
CA GLU A 502 16.53 6.64 -15.39
C GLU A 502 15.19 6.34 -14.69
N ARG A 503 15.08 5.21 -13.99
CA ARG A 503 13.86 4.84 -13.24
C ARG A 503 13.57 5.79 -12.09
N LEU A 504 14.59 6.21 -11.35
CA LEU A 504 14.43 7.23 -10.31
C LEU A 504 13.98 8.56 -10.88
N THR A 505 14.52 8.98 -12.01
CA THR A 505 14.12 10.21 -12.72
C THR A 505 12.64 10.15 -13.13
N PHE A 506 12.16 9.01 -13.64
CA PHE A 506 10.74 8.86 -13.97
C PHE A 506 9.83 8.98 -12.75
N LEU A 507 10.26 8.44 -11.61
CA LEU A 507 9.50 8.62 -10.34
C LEU A 507 9.49 10.08 -9.88
N LEU A 508 10.58 10.82 -10.09
CA LEU A 508 10.67 12.25 -9.79
C LEU A 508 9.76 13.06 -10.73
N ASP A 509 9.75 12.73 -12.03
CA ASP A 509 8.94 13.38 -13.05
C ASP A 509 7.43 13.25 -12.78
N VAL A 510 6.99 12.12 -12.20
CA VAL A 510 5.57 11.93 -11.81
C VAL A 510 5.25 12.43 -10.39
N GLY A 511 6.17 13.17 -9.74
CA GLY A 511 5.93 13.81 -8.44
C GLY A 511 6.00 12.89 -7.23
N LEU A 512 6.70 11.74 -7.31
CA LEU A 512 6.85 10.76 -6.22
C LEU A 512 8.18 10.89 -5.46
N ASN A 513 8.74 12.07 -5.41
CA ASN A 513 10.05 12.39 -4.80
C ASN A 513 10.16 12.05 -3.31
N TYR A 514 9.03 12.04 -2.60
CA TYR A 514 8.95 11.83 -1.16
C TYR A 514 8.83 10.36 -0.74
N LEU A 515 8.47 9.45 -1.65
CA LEU A 515 8.33 8.02 -1.35
C LEU A 515 9.69 7.38 -1.07
N THR A 516 9.74 6.43 -0.13
CA THR A 516 10.91 5.58 0.07
C THR A 516 10.82 4.32 -0.80
N LEU A 517 11.97 3.80 -1.24
CA LEU A 517 11.98 2.58 -2.05
C LEU A 517 11.51 1.34 -1.28
N SER A 518 11.66 1.34 0.05
CA SER A 518 11.22 0.27 0.96
C SER A 518 9.72 0.28 1.22
N ARG A 519 9.01 1.40 0.92
CA ARG A 519 7.59 1.54 1.24
C ARG A 519 6.76 0.44 0.60
N SER A 520 5.97 -0.24 1.42
CA SER A 520 5.09 -1.33 0.97
C SER A 520 4.01 -0.82 0.03
N SER A 521 3.78 -1.54 -1.06
CA SER A 521 2.73 -1.20 -2.05
C SER A 521 1.32 -1.16 -1.46
N GLY A 522 1.05 -1.95 -0.41
CA GLY A 522 -0.23 -1.96 0.29
C GLY A 522 -0.54 -0.69 1.09
N THR A 523 0.46 0.17 1.33
CA THR A 523 0.32 1.46 2.05
C THR A 523 0.21 2.66 1.12
N LEU A 524 0.30 2.45 -0.18
CA LEU A 524 0.20 3.51 -1.19
C LEU A 524 -1.24 3.93 -1.42
N SER A 525 -1.47 5.21 -1.65
CA SER A 525 -2.74 5.69 -2.18
C SER A 525 -2.97 5.19 -3.61
N GLY A 526 -4.23 5.21 -4.07
CA GLY A 526 -4.57 4.84 -5.45
C GLY A 526 -3.77 5.65 -6.48
N GLY A 527 -3.68 6.96 -6.31
CA GLY A 527 -2.91 7.85 -7.19
C GLY A 527 -1.40 7.61 -7.15
N GLU A 528 -0.82 7.34 -5.96
CA GLU A 528 0.61 6.97 -5.84
C GLU A 528 0.92 5.68 -6.62
N SER A 529 0.09 4.65 -6.44
CA SER A 529 0.25 3.37 -7.13
C SER A 529 0.12 3.52 -8.65
N GLN A 530 -0.83 4.31 -9.10
CA GLN A 530 -1.04 4.61 -10.53
C GLN A 530 0.17 5.31 -11.15
N ARG A 531 0.71 6.34 -10.47
CA ARG A 531 1.90 7.07 -10.93
C ARG A 531 3.16 6.20 -10.95
N ILE A 532 3.33 5.27 -10.00
CA ILE A 532 4.41 4.29 -10.04
C ILE A 532 4.33 3.43 -11.29
N ARG A 533 3.13 2.95 -11.65
CA ARG A 533 2.92 2.19 -12.89
C ARG A 533 3.20 3.02 -14.13
N LEU A 534 2.73 4.27 -14.15
CA LEU A 534 3.01 5.20 -15.25
C LEU A 534 4.52 5.40 -15.42
N ALA A 535 5.26 5.66 -14.34
CA ALA A 535 6.72 5.80 -14.36
C ALA A 535 7.42 4.54 -14.89
N SER A 536 6.97 3.35 -14.48
CA SER A 536 7.52 2.07 -14.97
C SER A 536 7.25 1.86 -16.46
N GLN A 537 6.09 2.27 -16.98
CA GLN A 537 5.75 2.15 -18.40
C GLN A 537 6.56 3.11 -19.28
N ILE A 538 6.78 4.33 -18.83
CA ILE A 538 7.63 5.30 -19.53
C ILE A 538 9.07 4.78 -19.63
N GLY A 539 9.57 4.19 -18.55
CA GLY A 539 10.89 3.56 -18.49
C GLY A 539 11.06 2.39 -19.46
N SER A 540 9.97 1.75 -19.89
CA SER A 540 10.02 0.66 -20.87
C SER A 540 10.35 1.15 -22.31
N GLY A 541 10.17 2.46 -22.61
CA GLY A 541 10.46 3.06 -23.91
C GLY A 541 9.61 2.50 -25.05
N LEU A 542 8.43 1.95 -24.77
CA LEU A 542 7.54 1.39 -25.79
C LEU A 542 7.00 2.49 -26.70
N THR A 543 6.93 2.17 -27.99
CA THR A 543 6.42 3.04 -29.06
C THR A 543 5.27 2.37 -29.80
N GLY A 544 4.34 3.18 -30.33
CA GLY A 544 3.19 2.68 -31.08
C GLY A 544 2.14 1.99 -30.21
N VAL A 545 2.11 2.25 -28.91
CA VAL A 545 1.18 1.69 -27.92
C VAL A 545 0.02 2.65 -27.68
N LEU A 546 -1.14 2.10 -27.35
CA LEU A 546 -2.29 2.84 -26.84
C LEU A 546 -2.29 2.78 -25.31
N TYR A 547 -2.05 3.90 -24.66
CA TYR A 547 -2.18 4.03 -23.21
C TYR A 547 -3.57 4.56 -22.86
N VAL A 548 -4.24 3.91 -21.90
CA VAL A 548 -5.53 4.34 -21.38
C VAL A 548 -5.37 4.56 -19.88
N LEU A 549 -5.54 5.83 -19.45
CA LEU A 549 -5.33 6.25 -18.06
C LEU A 549 -6.63 6.73 -17.43
N ASP A 550 -6.85 6.36 -16.17
CA ASP A 550 -8.02 6.76 -15.37
C ASP A 550 -7.61 7.83 -14.36
N GLU A 551 -7.95 9.09 -14.63
CA GLU A 551 -7.74 10.24 -13.74
C GLU A 551 -6.35 10.30 -13.08
N PRO A 552 -5.26 10.37 -13.86
CA PRO A 552 -3.91 10.31 -13.31
C PRO A 552 -3.51 11.53 -12.45
N SER A 553 -4.25 12.64 -12.53
CA SER A 553 -4.04 13.86 -11.71
C SER A 553 -4.54 13.73 -10.26
N ILE A 554 -5.23 12.63 -9.92
CA ILE A 554 -5.83 12.44 -8.59
C ILE A 554 -4.81 12.59 -7.46
N GLY A 555 -5.20 13.35 -6.42
CA GLY A 555 -4.39 13.58 -5.23
C GLY A 555 -3.12 14.39 -5.48
N LEU A 556 -3.01 15.04 -6.64
CA LEU A 556 -1.90 15.93 -6.95
C LEU A 556 -2.22 17.38 -6.61
N HIS A 557 -1.24 18.03 -5.99
CA HIS A 557 -1.21 19.48 -5.95
C HIS A 557 -0.97 20.04 -7.37
N GLN A 558 -1.51 21.23 -7.70
CA GLN A 558 -1.39 21.84 -9.03
C GLN A 558 0.07 21.94 -9.52
N ARG A 559 1.02 22.20 -8.62
CA ARG A 559 2.46 22.20 -8.94
C ARG A 559 2.94 20.87 -9.50
N ASP A 560 2.49 19.74 -8.91
CA ASP A 560 2.93 18.41 -9.29
C ASP A 560 2.16 17.92 -10.53
N ASN A 561 0.93 18.42 -10.73
CA ASN A 561 0.12 18.15 -11.92
C ASN A 561 0.80 18.60 -13.22
N ALA A 562 1.44 19.77 -13.23
CA ALA A 562 2.18 20.26 -14.40
C ALA A 562 3.27 19.27 -14.85
N ARG A 563 4.01 18.66 -13.90
CA ARG A 563 5.04 17.64 -14.21
C ARG A 563 4.43 16.38 -14.80
N LEU A 564 3.30 15.94 -14.24
CA LEU A 564 2.56 14.78 -14.79
C LEU A 564 2.15 15.04 -16.23
N LEU A 565 1.58 16.20 -16.52
CA LEU A 565 1.15 16.59 -17.87
C LEU A 565 2.34 16.62 -18.86
N ASP A 566 3.50 17.13 -18.47
CA ASP A 566 4.70 17.08 -19.29
C ASP A 566 5.17 15.62 -19.52
N THR A 567 5.01 14.77 -18.53
CA THR A 567 5.29 13.32 -18.64
C THR A 567 4.37 12.64 -19.65
N LEU A 568 3.07 12.96 -19.65
CA LEU A 568 2.10 12.44 -20.64
C LEU A 568 2.40 12.94 -22.06
N LYS A 569 2.85 14.19 -22.20
CA LYS A 569 3.32 14.70 -23.51
C LYS A 569 4.55 13.93 -24.00
N ARG A 570 5.53 13.68 -23.15
CA ARG A 570 6.70 12.87 -23.52
C ARG A 570 6.28 11.48 -24.00
N LEU A 571 5.32 10.85 -23.31
CA LEU A 571 4.79 9.54 -23.69
C LEU A 571 4.13 9.58 -25.07
N ARG A 572 3.36 10.63 -25.36
CA ARG A 572 2.80 10.90 -26.72
C ARG A 572 3.91 11.11 -27.74
N ASP A 573 4.91 11.94 -27.42
CA ASP A 573 5.98 12.34 -28.35
C ASP A 573 6.92 11.18 -28.74
N LEU A 574 6.89 10.08 -27.95
CA LEU A 574 7.50 8.79 -28.31
C LEU A 574 6.72 8.04 -29.40
N GLY A 575 5.63 8.61 -29.96
CA GLY A 575 4.80 7.96 -30.96
C GLY A 575 3.72 7.04 -30.37
N ASN A 576 3.21 7.35 -29.20
CA ASN A 576 2.11 6.63 -28.56
C ASN A 576 0.80 7.43 -28.62
N THR A 577 -0.31 6.72 -28.64
CA THR A 577 -1.63 7.31 -28.41
C THR A 577 -1.93 7.26 -26.91
N VAL A 578 -2.24 8.41 -26.32
CA VAL A 578 -2.51 8.52 -24.88
C VAL A 578 -3.95 8.99 -24.69
N VAL A 579 -4.81 8.09 -24.25
CA VAL A 579 -6.21 8.39 -23.88
C VAL A 579 -6.28 8.55 -22.38
N VAL A 580 -6.82 9.67 -21.92
CA VAL A 580 -6.92 9.99 -20.50
C VAL A 580 -8.36 10.35 -20.16
N VAL A 581 -8.95 9.65 -19.21
CA VAL A 581 -10.21 10.08 -18.60
C VAL A 581 -9.86 11.14 -17.54
N GLU A 582 -10.31 12.39 -17.73
CA GLU A 582 -9.88 13.50 -16.87
C GLU A 582 -10.95 14.57 -16.68
N HIS A 583 -10.84 15.25 -15.52
CA HIS A 583 -11.69 16.38 -15.14
C HIS A 583 -10.89 17.65 -14.81
N ASP A 584 -9.57 17.54 -14.80
CA ASP A 584 -8.67 18.66 -14.52
C ASP A 584 -8.64 19.68 -15.66
N GLU A 585 -8.78 20.97 -15.34
CA GLU A 585 -8.83 22.05 -16.31
C GLU A 585 -7.54 22.13 -17.13
N ASP A 586 -6.36 21.99 -16.51
CA ASP A 586 -5.08 22.08 -17.18
C ASP A 586 -4.87 20.91 -18.14
N ALA A 587 -5.26 19.70 -17.73
CA ALA A 587 -5.21 18.51 -18.58
C ALA A 587 -6.11 18.67 -19.84
N ILE A 588 -7.34 19.17 -19.67
CA ILE A 588 -8.27 19.39 -20.78
C ILE A 588 -7.74 20.46 -21.73
N ARG A 589 -7.21 21.57 -21.21
CA ARG A 589 -6.65 22.66 -22.03
C ARG A 589 -5.41 22.28 -22.81
N LEU A 590 -4.65 21.32 -22.28
CA LEU A 590 -3.37 20.88 -22.82
C LEU A 590 -3.51 19.73 -23.83
N ALA A 591 -4.68 19.09 -23.87
CA ALA A 591 -4.96 17.98 -24.79
C ALA A 591 -4.86 18.42 -26.27
N ASP A 592 -4.43 17.48 -27.12
CA ASP A 592 -4.50 17.65 -28.57
C ASP A 592 -5.93 17.50 -29.09
N TYR A 593 -6.71 16.63 -28.41
CA TYR A 593 -8.10 16.32 -28.76
C TYR A 593 -8.89 16.02 -27.50
N VAL A 594 -10.12 16.48 -27.44
CA VAL A 594 -11.04 16.29 -26.31
C VAL A 594 -12.34 15.67 -26.79
N LEU A 595 -12.84 14.72 -26.05
CA LEU A 595 -14.13 14.09 -26.25
C LEU A 595 -14.99 14.34 -25.01
N ASP A 596 -16.04 15.14 -25.16
CA ASP A 596 -16.99 15.48 -24.09
C ASP A 596 -18.20 14.58 -24.18
N ILE A 597 -18.39 13.71 -23.15
CA ILE A 597 -19.42 12.68 -23.10
C ILE A 597 -20.53 13.10 -22.14
N GLY A 598 -21.80 13.06 -22.62
CA GLY A 598 -22.94 13.50 -21.82
C GLY A 598 -24.27 13.27 -22.52
N PRO A 599 -25.23 14.23 -22.47
CA PRO A 599 -25.20 15.49 -21.66
C PRO A 599 -25.40 15.31 -20.16
N GLY A 600 -25.92 14.16 -19.72
CA GLY A 600 -26.20 13.82 -18.31
C GLY A 600 -25.40 12.62 -17.81
N ALA A 601 -25.84 12.04 -16.70
CA ALA A 601 -25.30 10.83 -16.11
C ALA A 601 -26.27 9.64 -16.35
N GLY A 602 -25.76 8.40 -16.26
CA GLY A 602 -26.56 7.19 -16.41
C GLY A 602 -27.36 7.14 -17.70
N MET A 603 -28.68 6.95 -17.60
CA MET A 603 -29.56 6.89 -18.78
C MET A 603 -29.64 8.18 -19.58
N HIS A 604 -29.27 9.31 -18.98
CA HIS A 604 -29.24 10.62 -19.65
C HIS A 604 -27.86 10.93 -20.27
N GLY A 605 -26.88 10.04 -20.08
CA GLY A 605 -25.53 10.09 -20.66
C GLY A 605 -25.39 9.27 -21.93
N GLY A 606 -24.14 8.89 -22.22
CA GLY A 606 -23.80 7.94 -23.26
C GLY A 606 -23.77 8.47 -24.69
N ASN A 607 -23.84 9.80 -24.89
CA ASN A 607 -23.71 10.46 -26.20
C ASN A 607 -22.45 11.32 -26.26
N ILE A 608 -21.94 11.55 -27.46
CA ILE A 608 -20.91 12.55 -27.70
C ILE A 608 -21.58 13.92 -27.79
N VAL A 609 -21.26 14.81 -26.85
CA VAL A 609 -21.79 16.18 -26.81
C VAL A 609 -20.96 17.11 -27.67
N ALA A 610 -19.64 16.94 -27.59
CA ALA A 610 -18.66 17.72 -28.34
C ALA A 610 -17.38 16.92 -28.52
N GLU A 611 -16.71 17.14 -29.64
CA GLU A 611 -15.38 16.57 -29.93
C GLU A 611 -14.53 17.56 -30.70
N GLY A 612 -13.21 17.44 -30.59
CA GLY A 612 -12.27 18.31 -31.28
C GLY A 612 -11.18 18.87 -30.36
N THR A 613 -10.57 19.96 -30.75
CA THR A 613 -9.59 20.69 -29.95
C THR A 613 -10.23 21.32 -28.71
N PRO A 614 -9.49 21.63 -27.63
CA PRO A 614 -10.03 22.36 -26.48
C PRO A 614 -10.76 23.66 -26.86
N ALA A 615 -10.27 24.37 -27.88
CA ALA A 615 -10.90 25.58 -28.37
C ALA A 615 -12.28 25.34 -29.03
N GLU A 616 -12.48 24.21 -29.69
CA GLU A 616 -13.76 23.80 -30.26
C GLU A 616 -14.76 23.42 -29.18
N ILE A 617 -14.30 22.67 -28.13
CA ILE A 617 -15.12 22.36 -26.96
C ILE A 617 -15.62 23.64 -26.27
N MET A 618 -14.74 24.63 -26.06
CA MET A 618 -15.12 25.91 -25.45
C MET A 618 -16.13 26.72 -26.25
N ARG A 619 -16.19 26.52 -27.57
CA ARG A 619 -17.17 27.19 -28.47
C ARG A 619 -18.50 26.46 -28.54
N ASN A 620 -18.58 25.22 -28.09
CA ASN A 620 -19.81 24.43 -28.21
C ASN A 620 -20.79 24.79 -27.09
N PRO A 621 -21.95 25.39 -27.39
CA PRO A 621 -22.90 25.84 -26.36
C PRO A 621 -23.58 24.69 -25.62
N LYS A 622 -23.50 23.45 -26.13
CA LYS A 622 -24.06 22.26 -25.48
C LYS A 622 -23.10 21.64 -24.47
N SER A 623 -21.80 21.92 -24.57
CA SER A 623 -20.78 21.38 -23.68
C SER A 623 -20.80 22.08 -22.32
N LEU A 624 -21.12 21.33 -21.26
CA LEU A 624 -20.99 21.81 -19.89
C LEU A 624 -19.52 22.08 -19.55
N THR A 625 -18.62 21.17 -19.97
CA THR A 625 -17.18 21.33 -19.80
C THR A 625 -16.71 22.64 -20.43
N GLY A 626 -17.15 22.92 -21.69
CA GLY A 626 -16.82 24.15 -22.39
C GLY A 626 -17.28 25.41 -21.65
N LYS A 627 -18.46 25.39 -21.04
CA LYS A 627 -18.99 26.53 -20.25
C LYS A 627 -18.19 26.79 -18.95
N TYR A 628 -17.68 25.75 -18.29
CA TYR A 628 -16.79 25.92 -17.15
C TYR A 628 -15.40 26.44 -17.57
N LEU A 629 -14.84 25.91 -18.68
CA LEU A 629 -13.55 26.37 -19.20
C LEU A 629 -13.58 27.83 -19.66
N THR A 630 -14.71 28.31 -20.20
CA THR A 630 -14.88 29.72 -20.60
C THR A 630 -15.20 30.64 -19.42
N GLY A 631 -15.59 30.09 -18.26
CA GLY A 631 -16.05 30.86 -17.11
C GLY A 631 -17.49 31.35 -17.23
N GLU A 632 -18.28 30.84 -18.19
CA GLU A 632 -19.73 31.08 -18.26
C GLU A 632 -20.44 30.47 -17.04
N LEU A 633 -20.00 29.26 -16.65
CA LEU A 633 -20.37 28.61 -15.40
C LEU A 633 -19.17 28.58 -14.46
N GLU A 634 -19.39 28.81 -13.18
CA GLU A 634 -18.36 28.78 -12.15
C GLU A 634 -18.94 28.30 -10.80
N VAL A 635 -18.08 27.83 -9.92
CA VAL A 635 -18.40 27.60 -8.51
C VAL A 635 -18.36 28.94 -7.80
N GLU A 636 -19.47 29.38 -7.23
CA GLU A 636 -19.58 30.66 -6.55
C GLU A 636 -18.87 30.61 -5.19
N VAL A 637 -18.22 31.72 -4.83
CA VAL A 637 -17.59 31.87 -3.51
C VAL A 637 -18.65 32.35 -2.53
N PRO A 638 -19.01 31.56 -1.50
CA PRO A 638 -19.99 31.98 -0.50
C PRO A 638 -19.44 33.09 0.39
N GLU A 639 -20.34 33.75 1.11
CA GLU A 639 -19.96 34.67 2.17
C GLU A 639 -19.17 33.93 3.27
N ARG A 640 -18.00 34.45 3.66
CA ARG A 640 -17.11 33.84 4.65
C ARG A 640 -17.75 33.87 6.03
N ARG A 641 -17.78 32.74 6.72
CA ARG A 641 -18.17 32.69 8.13
C ARG A 641 -16.98 33.10 8.99
N PRO A 642 -17.18 34.02 9.99
CA PRO A 642 -16.08 34.45 10.85
C PRO A 642 -15.64 33.31 11.80
N PRO A 643 -14.34 33.12 12.02
CA PRO A 643 -13.83 32.15 12.97
C PRO A 643 -14.16 32.54 14.41
N ASN A 644 -14.58 31.55 15.22
CA ASN A 644 -14.74 31.75 16.65
C ASN A 644 -13.54 31.11 17.38
N HIS A 645 -12.57 31.94 17.72
CA HIS A 645 -11.33 31.54 18.38
C HIS A 645 -11.53 30.93 19.79
N ARG A 646 -12.72 31.02 20.38
CA ARG A 646 -13.06 30.35 21.65
C ARG A 646 -13.57 28.91 21.45
N ARG A 647 -13.91 28.54 20.24
CA ARG A 647 -14.42 27.21 19.88
C ARG A 647 -13.52 26.63 18.79
N THR A 648 -12.39 26.09 19.23
CA THR A 648 -11.39 25.49 18.35
C THR A 648 -10.99 24.11 18.83
N ILE A 649 -10.60 23.24 17.92
CA ILE A 649 -9.85 22.03 18.23
C ILE A 649 -8.39 22.32 17.93
N LYS A 650 -7.52 21.98 18.90
CA LYS A 650 -6.09 22.23 18.77
C LYS A 650 -5.31 20.91 18.94
N VAL A 651 -4.54 20.58 17.92
CA VAL A 651 -3.58 19.46 17.94
C VAL A 651 -2.24 20.04 18.33
N VAL A 652 -1.70 19.63 19.47
CA VAL A 652 -0.46 20.20 20.02
C VAL A 652 0.71 19.26 19.75
N ASN A 653 1.76 19.80 19.11
CA ASN A 653 3.03 19.12 18.87
C ASN A 653 2.89 17.76 18.15
N ALA A 654 2.18 17.74 17.02
CA ALA A 654 2.08 16.55 16.18
C ALA A 654 3.43 16.21 15.53
N ARG A 655 3.86 14.94 15.66
CA ARG A 655 5.19 14.44 15.26
C ARG A 655 5.14 13.17 14.43
N GLY A 656 3.95 12.77 13.98
CA GLY A 656 3.79 11.56 13.18
C GLY A 656 4.48 11.68 11.82
N ASN A 657 5.07 10.60 11.35
CA ASN A 657 5.74 10.52 10.04
C ASN A 657 6.68 11.71 9.80
N ASN A 658 6.37 12.55 8.80
CA ASN A 658 7.19 13.73 8.45
C ASN A 658 6.82 15.01 9.19
N LEU A 659 5.83 15.00 10.08
CA LEU A 659 5.41 16.21 10.81
C LEU A 659 6.49 16.72 11.77
N LYS A 660 6.83 18.00 11.68
CA LYS A 660 7.90 18.64 12.42
C LYS A 660 7.43 19.32 13.71
N ASN A 661 6.82 18.55 14.59
CA ASN A 661 6.35 19.04 15.90
C ASN A 661 5.40 20.24 15.77
N ILE A 662 4.42 20.14 14.88
CA ILE A 662 3.51 21.21 14.53
C ILE A 662 2.31 21.29 15.48
N THR A 663 1.80 22.51 15.67
CA THR A 663 0.56 22.75 16.37
C THR A 663 -0.46 23.33 15.38
N ALA A 664 -1.56 22.60 15.18
CA ALA A 664 -2.64 23.01 14.27
C ALA A 664 -3.91 23.39 15.04
N GLU A 665 -4.53 24.48 14.65
CA GLU A 665 -5.77 24.99 15.24
C GLU A 665 -6.89 24.99 14.19
N ILE A 666 -7.99 24.28 14.48
CA ILE A 666 -9.15 24.12 13.60
C ILE A 666 -10.35 24.82 14.24
N PRO A 667 -10.82 25.95 13.69
CA PRO A 667 -12.02 26.62 14.17
C PRO A 667 -13.26 25.74 13.92
N LEU A 668 -14.15 25.65 14.92
CA LEU A 668 -15.38 24.87 14.85
C LEU A 668 -16.53 25.64 14.22
N GLY A 669 -17.44 24.91 13.55
CA GLY A 669 -18.58 25.49 12.85
C GLY A 669 -18.25 26.13 11.50
N LEU A 670 -17.10 25.77 10.92
CA LEU A 670 -16.60 26.27 9.65
C LEU A 670 -16.36 25.14 8.64
N PHE A 671 -16.27 25.53 7.37
CA PHE A 671 -15.73 24.72 6.29
C PHE A 671 -14.23 24.96 6.18
N THR A 672 -13.43 24.00 6.63
CA THR A 672 -11.98 24.11 6.68
C THR A 672 -11.33 23.20 5.64
N CYS A 673 -10.42 23.75 4.81
CA CYS A 673 -9.60 22.97 3.90
C CYS A 673 -8.19 22.80 4.47
N VAL A 674 -7.70 21.54 4.49
CA VAL A 674 -6.29 21.24 4.73
C VAL A 674 -5.65 20.92 3.38
N THR A 675 -4.71 21.76 2.98
CA THR A 675 -4.13 21.76 1.64
C THR A 675 -2.60 21.70 1.69
N GLY A 676 -1.94 21.70 0.56
CA GLY A 676 -0.49 21.65 0.42
C GLY A 676 -0.02 20.54 -0.52
N VAL A 677 1.27 20.54 -0.80
CA VAL A 677 1.87 19.59 -1.76
C VAL A 677 1.66 18.12 -1.38
N SER A 678 1.78 17.23 -2.35
CA SER A 678 1.69 15.78 -2.11
C SER A 678 2.83 15.35 -1.17
N GLY A 679 2.50 14.47 -0.17
CA GLY A 679 3.46 14.08 0.87
C GLY A 679 3.76 15.17 1.93
N GLY A 680 3.04 16.29 1.95
CA GLY A 680 3.24 17.39 2.92
C GLY A 680 2.83 17.06 4.37
N GLY A 681 2.18 15.92 4.63
CA GLY A 681 1.77 15.49 5.98
C GLY A 681 0.29 15.71 6.30
N LYS A 682 -0.56 16.05 5.32
CA LYS A 682 -2.00 16.35 5.50
C LYS A 682 -2.76 15.19 6.15
N SER A 683 -2.70 13.99 5.58
CA SER A 683 -3.40 12.80 6.11
C SER A 683 -2.81 12.38 7.45
N THR A 684 -1.50 12.53 7.67
CA THR A 684 -0.87 12.27 8.97
C THR A 684 -1.42 13.20 10.06
N LEU A 685 -1.63 14.48 9.76
CA LEU A 685 -2.20 15.44 10.72
C LEU A 685 -3.68 15.12 11.01
N LEU A 686 -4.50 14.98 9.96
CA LEU A 686 -5.95 14.85 10.11
C LEU A 686 -6.41 13.44 10.44
N ILE A 687 -5.92 12.44 9.71
CA ILE A 687 -6.39 11.06 9.86
C ILE A 687 -5.60 10.35 10.97
N ASP A 688 -4.26 10.24 10.82
CA ASP A 688 -3.45 9.45 11.74
C ASP A 688 -3.36 10.09 13.14
N THR A 689 -3.38 11.42 13.24
CA THR A 689 -3.27 12.12 14.54
C THR A 689 -4.63 12.53 15.06
N LEU A 690 -5.33 13.48 14.41
CA LEU A 690 -6.55 14.08 14.93
C LEU A 690 -7.71 13.09 15.01
N TYR A 691 -8.05 12.44 13.88
CA TYR A 691 -9.20 11.54 13.82
C TYR A 691 -9.03 10.35 14.78
N ARG A 692 -7.88 9.65 14.72
CA ARG A 692 -7.65 8.47 15.57
C ARG A 692 -7.67 8.82 17.06
N ALA A 693 -7.07 9.94 17.46
CA ALA A 693 -7.08 10.37 18.86
C ALA A 693 -8.49 10.70 19.36
N ILE A 694 -9.29 11.42 18.56
CA ILE A 694 -10.66 11.78 18.93
C ILE A 694 -11.58 10.55 18.88
N ALA A 695 -11.47 9.71 17.84
CA ALA A 695 -12.28 8.50 17.69
C ALA A 695 -12.02 7.50 18.84
N ARG A 696 -10.78 7.41 19.30
CA ARG A 696 -10.46 6.61 20.51
C ARG A 696 -11.18 7.13 21.74
N LYS A 697 -11.26 8.46 21.92
CA LYS A 697 -11.87 9.07 23.10
C LYS A 697 -13.40 9.12 23.04
N LEU A 698 -13.99 9.45 21.87
CA LEU A 698 -15.45 9.62 21.73
C LEU A 698 -16.16 8.35 21.26
N ASN A 699 -15.54 7.58 20.37
CA ASN A 699 -16.18 6.42 19.72
C ASN A 699 -15.65 5.08 20.24
N GLY A 700 -14.66 5.06 21.16
CA GLY A 700 -14.04 3.84 21.68
C GLY A 700 -13.26 3.06 20.60
N ALA A 701 -12.72 3.75 19.58
CA ALA A 701 -11.92 3.12 18.54
C ALA A 701 -10.62 2.54 19.11
N SER A 702 -10.18 1.41 18.57
CA SER A 702 -8.99 0.68 19.04
C SER A 702 -7.68 1.21 18.45
N GLU A 703 -7.74 1.92 17.33
CA GLU A 703 -6.54 2.40 16.63
C GLU A 703 -5.80 3.48 17.41
N GLY A 704 -4.46 3.35 17.51
CA GLY A 704 -3.60 4.34 18.13
C GLY A 704 -3.42 5.58 17.24
N ALA A 705 -3.38 6.75 17.86
CA ALA A 705 -3.05 7.99 17.16
C ALA A 705 -1.53 8.12 16.96
N ALA A 706 -1.13 8.83 15.89
CA ALA A 706 0.25 9.20 15.67
C ALA A 706 0.80 10.08 16.81
N PRO A 707 2.12 10.10 17.07
CA PRO A 707 2.72 10.83 18.19
C PRO A 707 2.35 12.30 18.21
N HIS A 708 1.78 12.76 19.31
CA HIS A 708 1.41 14.15 19.61
C HIS A 708 1.38 14.33 21.14
N ASP A 709 1.35 15.57 21.61
CA ASP A 709 1.31 15.80 23.06
C ASP A 709 -0.12 15.68 23.59
N ARG A 710 -1.06 16.44 23.02
CA ARG A 710 -2.47 16.45 23.44
C ARG A 710 -3.38 17.06 22.37
N ILE A 711 -4.68 16.83 22.54
CA ILE A 711 -5.73 17.50 21.78
C ILE A 711 -6.61 18.28 22.73
N GLU A 712 -6.80 19.57 22.44
CA GLU A 712 -7.63 20.50 23.22
C GLU A 712 -8.95 20.79 22.49
N GLY A 713 -9.99 21.20 23.22
CA GLY A 713 -11.29 21.63 22.65
C GLY A 713 -12.29 20.50 22.37
N LEU A 714 -12.04 19.29 22.88
CA LEU A 714 -12.92 18.11 22.67
C LEU A 714 -14.30 18.26 23.31
N GLU A 715 -14.46 19.11 24.28
CA GLU A 715 -15.73 19.42 24.94
C GLU A 715 -16.75 20.09 24.01
N HIS A 716 -16.28 20.63 22.90
CA HIS A 716 -17.13 21.32 21.92
C HIS A 716 -17.77 20.40 20.88
N ILE A 717 -17.32 19.15 20.78
CA ILE A 717 -17.81 18.17 19.82
C ILE A 717 -18.40 16.94 20.54
N ASP A 718 -19.42 16.33 19.95
CA ASP A 718 -20.06 15.12 20.45
C ASP A 718 -19.75 13.89 19.59
N LYS A 719 -19.33 14.08 18.35
CA LYS A 719 -19.08 13.00 17.41
C LYS A 719 -18.02 13.39 16.38
N ILE A 720 -17.21 12.43 15.98
CA ILE A 720 -16.31 12.55 14.83
C ILE A 720 -16.64 11.48 13.79
N ILE A 721 -16.61 11.86 12.51
CA ILE A 721 -16.94 10.98 11.39
C ILE A 721 -15.86 11.17 10.34
N ASP A 722 -15.22 10.07 9.94
CA ASP A 722 -14.30 10.00 8.81
C ASP A 722 -15.03 9.44 7.59
N ILE A 723 -14.95 10.16 6.48
CA ILE A 723 -15.55 9.80 5.20
C ILE A 723 -14.41 9.65 4.18
N ASP A 724 -13.83 8.47 4.16
CA ASP A 724 -12.73 8.08 3.29
C ASP A 724 -13.22 7.43 1.98
N GLN A 725 -12.30 7.19 1.05
CA GLN A 725 -12.55 6.56 -0.25
C GLN A 725 -12.59 5.01 -0.19
N SER A 726 -12.47 4.40 0.98
CA SER A 726 -12.52 2.95 1.13
C SER A 726 -13.90 2.40 0.69
N PRO A 727 -13.94 1.17 0.13
CA PRO A 727 -15.20 0.56 -0.29
C PRO A 727 -16.22 0.47 0.85
N ILE A 728 -17.51 0.64 0.53
CA ILE A 728 -18.62 0.50 1.49
C ILE A 728 -18.84 -0.94 1.97
N GLY A 729 -18.08 -1.88 1.47
CA GLY A 729 -18.05 -3.28 1.87
C GLY A 729 -17.09 -4.08 1.01
N ARG A 730 -16.65 -5.24 1.53
CA ARG A 730 -15.65 -6.10 0.90
C ARG A 730 -16.24 -7.27 0.10
N THR A 731 -17.53 -7.46 0.15
CA THR A 731 -18.22 -8.59 -0.48
C THR A 731 -19.21 -8.11 -1.54
N PRO A 732 -19.53 -8.95 -2.55
CA PRO A 732 -20.56 -8.65 -3.55
C PRO A 732 -21.95 -8.39 -2.97
N ARG A 733 -22.21 -8.77 -1.71
CA ARG A 733 -23.48 -8.55 -1.00
C ARG A 733 -23.64 -7.12 -0.51
N SER A 734 -22.54 -6.41 -0.29
CA SER A 734 -22.61 -5.00 0.10
C SER A 734 -23.00 -4.16 -1.10
N ASN A 735 -23.96 -3.25 -0.93
CA ASN A 735 -24.43 -2.35 -1.97
C ASN A 735 -24.98 -1.04 -1.36
N PRO A 736 -25.27 0.00 -2.17
CA PRO A 736 -25.77 1.27 -1.68
C PRO A 736 -27.02 1.15 -0.80
N ALA A 737 -28.01 0.31 -1.19
CA ALA A 737 -29.24 0.13 -0.42
C ALA A 737 -29.01 -0.48 0.96
N THR A 738 -28.12 -1.49 1.06
CA THR A 738 -27.80 -2.11 2.37
C THR A 738 -26.99 -1.17 3.25
N TYR A 739 -26.04 -0.45 2.66
CA TYR A 739 -25.17 0.45 3.39
C TYR A 739 -25.90 1.67 3.96
N THR A 740 -26.77 2.31 3.17
CA THR A 740 -27.59 3.45 3.60
C THR A 740 -28.73 3.06 4.52
N GLY A 741 -29.08 1.78 4.57
CA GLY A 741 -30.21 1.25 5.34
C GLY A 741 -31.55 1.29 4.60
N ALA A 742 -31.60 1.72 3.33
CA ALA A 742 -32.82 1.72 2.50
C ALA A 742 -33.40 0.32 2.27
N PHE A 743 -32.54 -0.71 2.28
CA PHE A 743 -32.96 -2.08 1.99
C PHE A 743 -33.89 -2.68 3.06
N THR A 744 -33.78 -2.28 4.32
CA THR A 744 -34.65 -2.78 5.39
C THR A 744 -36.12 -2.37 5.18
N PRO A 745 -36.47 -1.08 5.01
CA PRO A 745 -37.84 -0.70 4.71
C PRO A 745 -38.34 -1.22 3.36
N ILE A 746 -37.49 -1.46 2.37
CA ILE A 746 -37.90 -2.10 1.11
C ILE A 746 -38.36 -3.54 1.36
N ARG A 747 -37.60 -4.33 2.14
CA ARG A 747 -37.97 -5.70 2.50
C ARG A 747 -39.26 -5.75 3.32
N GLU A 748 -39.41 -4.85 4.28
CA GLU A 748 -40.64 -4.70 5.07
C GLU A 748 -41.85 -4.39 4.18
N TRP A 749 -41.65 -3.52 3.18
CA TRP A 749 -42.70 -3.17 2.21
C TRP A 749 -43.15 -4.38 1.38
N PHE A 750 -42.17 -5.15 0.82
CA PHE A 750 -42.49 -6.37 0.05
C PHE A 750 -43.15 -7.44 0.91
N ALA A 751 -42.75 -7.63 2.15
CA ALA A 751 -43.39 -8.55 3.10
C ALA A 751 -44.82 -8.08 3.47
N GLY A 752 -45.09 -6.78 3.39
CA GLY A 752 -46.39 -6.20 3.63
C GLY A 752 -47.42 -6.41 2.48
N LEU A 753 -46.96 -6.80 1.28
CA LEU A 753 -47.85 -6.99 0.12
C LEU A 753 -48.85 -8.16 0.33
N PRO A 754 -50.06 -8.08 -0.25
CA PRO A 754 -51.10 -9.11 -0.08
C PRO A 754 -50.60 -10.52 -0.46
N GLU A 755 -49.88 -10.65 -1.54
CA GLU A 755 -49.34 -11.91 -2.04
C GLU A 755 -48.28 -12.50 -1.08
N ALA A 756 -47.36 -11.67 -0.57
CA ALA A 756 -46.37 -12.09 0.42
C ALA A 756 -47.03 -12.57 1.71
N LYS A 757 -48.06 -11.85 2.20
CA LYS A 757 -48.82 -12.25 3.39
C LYS A 757 -49.58 -13.55 3.17
N ALA A 758 -50.20 -13.74 2.01
CA ALA A 758 -50.90 -14.97 1.67
C ALA A 758 -49.97 -16.20 1.66
N ARG A 759 -48.71 -16.00 1.31
CA ARG A 759 -47.67 -17.06 1.31
C ARG A 759 -46.92 -17.17 2.64
N GLY A 760 -47.25 -16.35 3.65
CA GLY A 760 -46.54 -16.31 4.96
C GLY A 760 -45.11 -15.83 4.87
N TYR A 761 -44.79 -14.94 3.92
CA TYR A 761 -43.41 -14.44 3.70
C TYR A 761 -43.13 -13.27 4.64
N GLU A 762 -42.13 -13.48 5.49
CA GLU A 762 -41.59 -12.45 6.39
C GLU A 762 -40.49 -11.60 5.72
N PRO A 763 -40.10 -10.44 6.28
CA PRO A 763 -39.00 -9.63 5.75
C PRO A 763 -37.68 -10.36 5.53
N GLY A 764 -37.42 -11.46 6.25
CA GLY A 764 -36.27 -12.32 6.07
C GLY A 764 -36.24 -13.03 4.70
N ARG A 765 -37.42 -13.35 4.14
CA ARG A 765 -37.57 -13.97 2.82
C ARG A 765 -36.98 -13.11 1.70
N PHE A 766 -37.12 -11.80 1.84
CA PHE A 766 -36.64 -10.79 0.89
C PHE A 766 -35.19 -10.36 1.15
N SER A 767 -34.44 -11.08 2.01
CA SER A 767 -33.02 -10.84 2.24
C SER A 767 -32.17 -11.84 1.45
N PHE A 768 -31.27 -11.33 0.61
CA PHE A 768 -30.30 -12.18 -0.09
C PHE A 768 -29.18 -12.71 0.84
N ASN A 769 -29.09 -12.24 2.10
CA ASN A 769 -28.14 -12.71 3.11
C ASN A 769 -28.65 -13.90 3.93
N VAL A 770 -29.95 -14.17 3.93
CA VAL A 770 -30.63 -15.17 4.78
C VAL A 770 -31.13 -16.32 3.91
N LYS A 771 -30.98 -17.55 4.41
CA LYS A 771 -31.55 -18.75 3.75
C LYS A 771 -33.06 -18.62 3.65
N GLY A 772 -33.65 -19.22 2.60
CA GLY A 772 -35.08 -19.32 2.34
C GLY A 772 -35.54 -18.53 1.13
N GLY A 773 -35.09 -17.28 0.91
CA GLY A 773 -35.49 -16.49 -0.27
C GLY A 773 -34.37 -16.23 -1.27
N ARG A 774 -33.13 -16.47 -0.90
CA ARG A 774 -31.97 -16.24 -1.75
C ARG A 774 -31.74 -17.42 -2.72
N CYS A 775 -31.02 -17.18 -3.79
CA CYS A 775 -30.47 -18.25 -4.64
C CYS A 775 -29.39 -19.01 -3.85
N GLU A 776 -29.56 -20.30 -3.66
CA GLU A 776 -28.59 -21.10 -2.89
C GLU A 776 -27.33 -21.45 -3.70
N ALA A 777 -27.38 -21.43 -5.03
CA ALA A 777 -26.22 -21.69 -5.89
C ALA A 777 -25.11 -20.62 -5.69
N CYS A 778 -25.49 -19.34 -5.72
CA CYS A 778 -24.57 -18.22 -5.45
C CYS A 778 -24.71 -17.67 -4.02
N GLN A 779 -25.52 -18.30 -3.17
CA GLN A 779 -25.80 -17.87 -1.79
C GLN A 779 -26.24 -16.40 -1.65
N GLY A 780 -26.85 -15.84 -2.71
CA GLY A 780 -27.33 -14.46 -2.74
C GLY A 780 -26.31 -13.44 -3.27
N ASP A 781 -25.13 -13.86 -3.72
CA ASP A 781 -24.12 -12.96 -4.29
C ASP A 781 -24.49 -12.46 -5.69
N GLY A 782 -25.30 -13.26 -6.44
CA GLY A 782 -25.63 -13.01 -7.84
C GLY A 782 -24.50 -13.42 -8.80
N VAL A 783 -23.29 -13.61 -8.29
CA VAL A 783 -22.09 -14.05 -9.01
C VAL A 783 -21.45 -15.23 -8.31
N ILE A 784 -20.67 -15.99 -9.04
CA ILE A 784 -19.84 -17.10 -8.51
C ILE A 784 -18.39 -16.65 -8.61
N LYS A 785 -17.68 -16.69 -7.49
CA LYS A 785 -16.25 -16.39 -7.43
C LYS A 785 -15.48 -17.63 -7.89
N ILE A 786 -14.63 -17.47 -8.89
CA ILE A 786 -13.67 -18.48 -9.34
C ILE A 786 -12.28 -18.05 -8.86
N GLU A 787 -11.74 -18.77 -7.90
CA GLU A 787 -10.42 -18.48 -7.34
C GLU A 787 -9.33 -18.94 -8.31
N MET A 788 -8.49 -17.98 -8.71
CA MET A 788 -7.38 -18.19 -9.62
C MET A 788 -6.07 -18.03 -8.84
N HIS A 789 -5.46 -19.15 -8.41
CA HIS A 789 -4.29 -19.16 -7.50
C HIS A 789 -3.12 -18.25 -7.90
N PHE A 790 -2.93 -17.96 -9.19
CA PHE A 790 -1.83 -17.10 -9.70
C PHE A 790 -2.31 -15.86 -10.44
N LEU A 791 -3.61 -15.67 -10.60
CA LEU A 791 -4.24 -14.55 -11.30
C LEU A 791 -5.30 -13.92 -10.39
N PRO A 792 -5.77 -12.70 -10.68
CA PRO A 792 -6.90 -12.11 -9.96
C PRO A 792 -8.14 -13.01 -10.05
N ASP A 793 -8.91 -13.11 -8.97
CA ASP A 793 -10.15 -13.86 -8.93
C ASP A 793 -11.15 -13.36 -9.97
N VAL A 794 -11.83 -14.29 -10.67
CA VAL A 794 -12.84 -13.96 -11.67
C VAL A 794 -14.22 -14.15 -11.07
N TYR A 795 -15.11 -13.19 -11.30
CA TYR A 795 -16.50 -13.23 -10.89
C TYR A 795 -17.40 -13.45 -12.11
N VAL A 796 -18.09 -14.59 -12.13
CA VAL A 796 -18.99 -14.97 -13.23
C VAL A 796 -20.43 -14.88 -12.77
N THR A 797 -21.33 -14.35 -13.60
CA THR A 797 -22.76 -14.28 -13.30
C THR A 797 -23.30 -15.70 -13.00
N CYS A 798 -24.10 -15.82 -11.94
CA CYS A 798 -24.68 -17.10 -11.55
C CYS A 798 -25.70 -17.59 -12.58
N ASP A 799 -25.47 -18.77 -13.15
CA ASP A 799 -26.31 -19.37 -14.20
C ASP A 799 -27.75 -19.70 -13.72
N VAL A 800 -27.91 -19.98 -12.42
CA VAL A 800 -29.19 -20.36 -11.82
C VAL A 800 -30.10 -19.15 -11.65
N CYS A 801 -29.61 -18.08 -11.04
CA CYS A 801 -30.42 -16.88 -10.82
C CYS A 801 -30.17 -15.76 -11.83
N LYS A 802 -29.22 -15.94 -12.74
CA LYS A 802 -28.83 -14.95 -13.76
C LYS A 802 -28.62 -13.54 -13.18
N GLY A 803 -27.88 -13.47 -12.08
CA GLY A 803 -27.58 -12.22 -11.38
C GLY A 803 -28.66 -11.74 -10.40
N LYS A 804 -29.87 -12.28 -10.43
CA LYS A 804 -31.02 -11.79 -9.65
C LYS A 804 -30.95 -12.05 -8.13
N ARG A 805 -30.00 -12.81 -7.62
CA ARG A 805 -29.71 -13.08 -6.19
C ARG A 805 -30.76 -13.89 -5.44
N TYR A 806 -31.99 -14.03 -5.93
CA TYR A 806 -33.12 -14.70 -5.27
C TYR A 806 -33.57 -15.96 -5.98
N ASN A 807 -34.30 -16.79 -5.27
CA ASN A 807 -35.00 -17.93 -5.86
C ASN A 807 -36.29 -17.49 -6.61
N ARG A 808 -36.83 -18.38 -7.44
CA ARG A 808 -37.94 -18.07 -8.32
C ARG A 808 -39.19 -17.64 -7.54
N GLU A 809 -39.49 -18.31 -6.45
CA GLU A 809 -40.71 -18.06 -5.64
C GLU A 809 -40.69 -16.66 -4.99
N THR A 810 -39.53 -16.18 -4.58
CA THR A 810 -39.39 -14.81 -4.04
C THR A 810 -39.56 -13.76 -5.12
N LEU A 811 -39.13 -14.04 -6.35
CA LEU A 811 -39.23 -13.12 -7.49
C LEU A 811 -40.68 -12.98 -8.05
N GLU A 812 -41.57 -13.91 -7.71
CA GLU A 812 -43.00 -13.87 -8.10
C GLU A 812 -43.75 -12.78 -7.35
N VAL A 813 -43.28 -12.34 -6.18
CA VAL A 813 -43.94 -11.24 -5.42
C VAL A 813 -43.59 -9.91 -6.07
N LEU A 814 -44.61 -9.25 -6.64
CA LEU A 814 -44.45 -8.02 -7.40
C LEU A 814 -45.10 -6.81 -6.72
N PHE A 815 -44.40 -5.69 -6.76
CA PHE A 815 -44.96 -4.36 -6.45
C PHE A 815 -44.89 -3.50 -7.70
N LYS A 816 -46.02 -2.97 -8.16
CA LYS A 816 -46.15 -2.23 -9.43
C LYS A 816 -45.48 -2.97 -10.61
N GLY A 817 -45.63 -4.29 -10.68
CA GLY A 817 -45.07 -5.13 -11.74
C GLY A 817 -43.54 -5.39 -11.64
N LYS A 818 -42.87 -5.00 -10.55
CA LYS A 818 -41.43 -5.19 -10.33
C LYS A 818 -41.20 -6.07 -9.12
N SER A 819 -40.29 -7.05 -9.27
CA SER A 819 -39.80 -7.88 -8.17
C SER A 819 -38.74 -7.13 -7.31
N ILE A 820 -38.36 -7.69 -6.16
CA ILE A 820 -37.32 -7.11 -5.33
C ILE A 820 -35.93 -7.09 -6.04
N ALA A 821 -35.68 -8.03 -6.94
CA ALA A 821 -34.46 -8.03 -7.75
C ALA A 821 -34.47 -6.88 -8.77
N ASP A 822 -35.61 -6.64 -9.42
CA ASP A 822 -35.78 -5.53 -10.36
C ASP A 822 -35.62 -4.17 -9.64
N VAL A 823 -36.03 -4.07 -8.37
CA VAL A 823 -35.78 -2.88 -7.54
C VAL A 823 -34.27 -2.67 -7.25
N LEU A 824 -33.52 -3.74 -7.00
CA LEU A 824 -32.08 -3.63 -6.82
C LEU A 824 -31.36 -3.22 -8.11
N ASP A 825 -31.94 -3.52 -9.25
CA ASP A 825 -31.40 -3.17 -10.57
C ASP A 825 -31.80 -1.77 -11.04
N MET A 826 -32.72 -1.10 -10.36
CA MET A 826 -33.08 0.30 -10.63
C MET A 826 -31.93 1.23 -10.30
N THR A 827 -31.81 2.33 -11.05
CA THR A 827 -31.00 3.47 -10.64
C THR A 827 -31.60 4.16 -9.40
N VAL A 828 -30.78 4.95 -8.70
CA VAL A 828 -31.28 5.75 -7.55
C VAL A 828 -32.40 6.67 -7.97
N GLU A 829 -32.34 7.30 -9.16
CA GLU A 829 -33.36 8.17 -9.72
C GLU A 829 -34.67 7.40 -9.93
N GLU A 830 -34.61 6.25 -10.63
CA GLU A 830 -35.79 5.41 -10.87
C GLU A 830 -36.41 4.89 -9.57
N ALA A 831 -35.57 4.47 -8.61
CA ALA A 831 -36.03 3.98 -7.32
C ALA A 831 -36.67 5.08 -6.47
N ALA A 832 -36.19 6.33 -6.53
CA ALA A 832 -36.78 7.47 -5.83
C ALA A 832 -38.21 7.77 -6.35
N ASP A 833 -38.43 7.73 -7.67
CA ASP A 833 -39.76 7.91 -8.26
C ASP A 833 -40.69 6.69 -7.98
N PHE A 834 -40.15 5.47 -8.12
CA PHE A 834 -40.88 4.22 -7.86
C PHE A 834 -41.44 4.14 -6.43
N PHE A 835 -40.62 4.55 -5.43
CA PHE A 835 -41.01 4.60 -4.01
C PHE A 835 -41.54 5.95 -3.54
N LYS A 836 -42.00 6.83 -4.42
CA LYS A 836 -42.52 8.17 -4.09
C LYS A 836 -43.53 8.17 -2.95
N ALA A 837 -44.38 7.13 -2.88
CA ALA A 837 -45.39 6.96 -1.83
C ALA A 837 -44.86 6.32 -0.52
N VAL A 838 -43.57 5.95 -0.44
CA VAL A 838 -42.97 5.30 0.73
C VAL A 838 -41.94 6.23 1.34
N PRO A 839 -42.28 7.10 2.31
CA PRO A 839 -41.45 8.21 2.78
C PRO A 839 -40.03 7.76 3.25
N ARG A 840 -39.98 6.69 4.04
CA ARG A 840 -38.72 6.16 4.57
C ARG A 840 -37.71 5.75 3.48
N VAL A 841 -38.18 5.15 2.40
CA VAL A 841 -37.33 4.72 1.28
C VAL A 841 -36.95 5.94 0.43
N ARG A 842 -37.97 6.79 0.11
CA ARG A 842 -37.80 8.01 -0.69
C ARG A 842 -36.77 8.96 -0.07
N GLU A 843 -36.81 9.22 1.23
CA GLU A 843 -35.85 10.12 1.91
C GLU A 843 -34.42 9.66 1.76
N THR A 844 -34.16 8.34 1.86
CA THR A 844 -32.80 7.81 1.68
C THR A 844 -32.32 7.97 0.24
N PHE A 845 -33.19 7.73 -0.76
CA PHE A 845 -32.83 7.92 -2.16
C PHE A 845 -32.68 9.40 -2.52
N ASN A 846 -33.46 10.29 -1.93
CA ASN A 846 -33.28 11.73 -2.09
C ASN A 846 -31.91 12.20 -1.55
N THR A 847 -31.39 11.62 -0.47
CA THR A 847 -30.03 11.97 0.00
C THR A 847 -28.95 11.49 -0.96
N LEU A 848 -29.11 10.32 -1.60
CA LEU A 848 -28.21 9.86 -2.66
C LEU A 848 -28.27 10.75 -3.90
N HIS A 849 -29.47 11.19 -4.30
CA HIS A 849 -29.67 12.17 -5.37
C HIS A 849 -28.93 13.49 -5.09
N ARG A 850 -29.06 14.03 -3.87
CA ARG A 850 -28.42 15.29 -3.47
C ARG A 850 -26.89 15.27 -3.54
N VAL A 851 -26.25 14.12 -3.31
CA VAL A 851 -24.80 13.96 -3.46
C VAL A 851 -24.38 13.58 -4.89
N GLY A 852 -25.31 13.64 -5.87
CA GLY A 852 -25.02 13.40 -7.28
C GLY A 852 -24.78 11.93 -7.64
N LEU A 853 -25.50 11.01 -6.99
CA LEU A 853 -25.42 9.56 -7.26
C LEU A 853 -26.71 9.02 -7.92
N ASP A 854 -27.34 9.78 -8.76
CA ASP A 854 -28.58 9.42 -9.46
C ASP A 854 -28.44 8.17 -10.31
N TYR A 855 -27.30 8.03 -10.95
CA TYR A 855 -26.98 7.06 -11.98
C TYR A 855 -26.58 5.67 -11.47
N ILE A 856 -26.16 5.54 -10.18
CA ILE A 856 -25.75 4.24 -9.65
C ILE A 856 -26.97 3.35 -9.41
N HIS A 857 -26.80 2.02 -9.60
CA HIS A 857 -27.87 1.07 -9.27
C HIS A 857 -27.97 0.86 -7.75
N VAL A 858 -29.18 0.77 -7.26
CA VAL A 858 -29.52 0.58 -5.84
C VAL A 858 -28.84 -0.67 -5.26
N GLY A 859 -28.76 -1.74 -6.04
CA GLY A 859 -28.12 -3.00 -5.69
C GLY A 859 -26.70 -3.18 -6.25
N GLN A 860 -26.05 -2.12 -6.78
CA GLN A 860 -24.69 -2.16 -7.33
C GLN A 860 -23.70 -2.70 -6.28
N GLN A 861 -22.87 -3.63 -6.69
CA GLN A 861 -21.89 -4.23 -5.76
C GLN A 861 -20.88 -3.18 -5.27
N ALA A 862 -20.57 -3.21 -3.98
CA ALA A 862 -19.62 -2.27 -3.37
C ALA A 862 -18.23 -2.29 -4.03
N THR A 863 -17.82 -3.44 -4.57
CA THR A 863 -16.54 -3.65 -5.23
C THR A 863 -16.46 -3.01 -6.63
N THR A 864 -17.60 -2.65 -7.23
CA THR A 864 -17.66 -2.01 -8.55
C THR A 864 -17.78 -0.48 -8.47
N LEU A 865 -18.02 0.06 -7.27
CA LEU A 865 -18.06 1.50 -7.06
C LEU A 865 -16.65 2.10 -7.11
N SER A 866 -16.51 3.26 -7.71
CA SER A 866 -15.29 4.08 -7.60
C SER A 866 -15.10 4.58 -6.16
N GLY A 867 -13.87 4.99 -5.80
CA GLY A 867 -13.58 5.55 -4.48
C GLY A 867 -14.45 6.76 -4.14
N GLY A 868 -14.63 7.67 -5.10
CA GLY A 868 -15.49 8.85 -4.95
C GLY A 868 -16.97 8.52 -4.81
N GLU A 869 -17.48 7.51 -5.54
CA GLU A 869 -18.87 7.02 -5.38
C GLU A 869 -19.08 6.40 -4.00
N ALA A 870 -18.16 5.54 -3.54
CA ALA A 870 -18.21 4.94 -2.21
C ALA A 870 -18.22 6.01 -1.11
N GLN A 871 -17.39 7.04 -1.24
CA GLN A 871 -17.33 8.17 -0.32
C GLN A 871 -18.65 8.96 -0.28
N ARG A 872 -19.24 9.26 -1.44
CA ARG A 872 -20.56 9.95 -1.54
C ARG A 872 -21.69 9.10 -0.97
N VAL A 873 -21.67 7.77 -1.12
CA VAL A 873 -22.65 6.88 -0.45
C VAL A 873 -22.50 6.96 1.08
N LYS A 874 -21.27 7.02 1.61
CA LYS A 874 -21.01 7.24 3.04
C LYS A 874 -21.55 8.59 3.52
N LEU A 875 -21.30 9.64 2.75
CA LEU A 875 -21.83 10.98 3.03
C LEU A 875 -23.36 10.98 3.04
N ALA A 876 -24.02 10.39 2.05
CA ALA A 876 -25.46 10.29 1.99
C ALA A 876 -26.08 9.60 3.21
N LYS A 877 -25.43 8.52 3.70
CA LYS A 877 -25.84 7.85 4.94
C LYS A 877 -25.75 8.76 6.16
N GLU A 878 -24.71 9.58 6.27
CA GLU A 878 -24.58 10.51 7.41
C GLU A 878 -25.60 11.65 7.31
N LEU A 879 -25.86 12.17 6.10
CA LEU A 879 -26.91 13.17 5.84
C LEU A 879 -28.32 12.68 6.19
N SER A 880 -28.58 11.37 6.07
CA SER A 880 -29.89 10.80 6.42
C SER A 880 -30.13 10.73 7.94
N LYS A 881 -29.08 10.97 8.76
CA LYS A 881 -29.19 10.99 10.21
C LYS A 881 -29.52 12.40 10.72
N ARG A 882 -30.21 12.48 11.86
CA ARG A 882 -30.47 13.77 12.51
C ARG A 882 -29.17 14.42 12.96
N ALA A 883 -28.90 15.63 12.47
CA ALA A 883 -27.75 16.40 12.85
C ALA A 883 -27.85 16.90 14.31
N THR A 884 -26.73 16.84 15.04
CA THR A 884 -26.61 17.40 16.41
C THR A 884 -26.10 18.84 16.41
N GLY A 885 -25.51 19.33 15.30
CA GLY A 885 -24.88 20.62 15.18
C GLY A 885 -23.51 20.70 15.88
N ARG A 886 -22.96 19.59 16.33
CA ARG A 886 -21.66 19.49 17.04
C ARG A 886 -20.78 18.35 16.53
N THR A 887 -21.08 17.87 15.32
CA THR A 887 -20.32 16.79 14.69
C THR A 887 -19.15 17.36 13.89
N LEU A 888 -17.98 16.72 14.04
CA LEU A 888 -16.80 16.98 13.22
C LEU A 888 -16.75 15.94 12.10
N TYR A 889 -16.89 16.40 10.85
CA TYR A 889 -16.73 15.59 9.66
C TYR A 889 -15.33 15.78 9.09
N ILE A 890 -14.64 14.71 8.80
CA ILE A 890 -13.36 14.69 8.08
C ILE A 890 -13.59 13.98 6.75
N LEU A 891 -13.19 14.61 5.64
CA LEU A 891 -13.30 14.05 4.31
C LEU A 891 -11.91 14.09 3.64
N ASP A 892 -11.52 12.98 3.04
CA ASP A 892 -10.26 12.86 2.31
C ASP A 892 -10.52 12.94 0.81
N GLU A 893 -10.10 14.04 0.17
CA GLU A 893 -10.23 14.36 -1.25
C GLU A 893 -11.63 14.07 -1.83
N PRO A 894 -12.71 14.69 -1.31
CA PRO A 894 -14.08 14.35 -1.68
C PRO A 894 -14.45 14.71 -3.11
N THR A 895 -13.64 15.50 -3.82
CA THR A 895 -13.88 15.87 -5.23
C THR A 895 -13.19 14.98 -6.25
N THR A 896 -12.55 13.91 -5.78
CA THR A 896 -11.91 12.91 -6.63
C THR A 896 -12.90 12.34 -7.66
N GLY A 897 -12.54 12.37 -8.95
CA GLY A 897 -13.36 11.83 -10.04
C GLY A 897 -14.62 12.63 -10.38
N LEU A 898 -14.70 13.87 -9.91
CA LEU A 898 -15.86 14.72 -10.13
C LEU A 898 -15.60 15.77 -11.22
N HIS A 899 -16.58 15.87 -12.13
CA HIS A 899 -16.67 17.00 -13.04
C HIS A 899 -17.00 18.31 -12.27
N PHE A 900 -16.61 19.45 -12.78
CA PHE A 900 -16.86 20.78 -12.17
C PHE A 900 -18.30 20.98 -11.68
N HIS A 901 -19.28 20.50 -12.45
CA HIS A 901 -20.72 20.57 -12.10
C HIS A 901 -21.05 19.72 -10.87
N ASP A 902 -20.46 18.52 -10.76
CA ASP A 902 -20.68 17.62 -9.63
C ASP A 902 -19.98 18.16 -8.36
N VAL A 903 -18.80 18.82 -8.53
CA VAL A 903 -18.11 19.53 -7.45
C VAL A 903 -19.00 20.62 -6.86
N LYS A 904 -19.70 21.42 -7.70
CA LYS A 904 -20.64 22.44 -7.24
C LYS A 904 -21.74 21.85 -6.36
N LYS A 905 -22.42 20.76 -6.83
CA LYS A 905 -23.46 20.07 -6.06
C LYS A 905 -22.95 19.56 -4.71
N LEU A 906 -21.75 18.95 -4.70
CA LEU A 906 -21.16 18.45 -3.46
C LEU A 906 -20.87 19.58 -2.49
N LEU A 907 -20.34 20.71 -2.95
CA LEU A 907 -20.08 21.90 -2.11
C LEU A 907 -21.34 22.46 -1.47
N GLU A 908 -22.47 22.51 -2.21
CA GLU A 908 -23.77 22.93 -1.68
C GLU A 908 -24.15 22.08 -0.46
N VAL A 909 -23.97 20.76 -0.55
CA VAL A 909 -24.23 19.82 0.54
C VAL A 909 -23.29 20.02 1.73
N LEU A 910 -21.98 20.20 1.48
CA LEU A 910 -21.00 20.40 2.55
C LEU A 910 -21.22 21.72 3.29
N HIS A 911 -21.54 22.81 2.56
CA HIS A 911 -21.87 24.11 3.16
C HIS A 911 -23.19 24.06 3.95
N GLU A 912 -24.16 23.26 3.54
CA GLU A 912 -25.40 23.04 4.31
C GLU A 912 -25.12 22.33 5.64
N LEU A 913 -24.24 21.30 5.66
CA LEU A 913 -23.81 20.67 6.92
C LEU A 913 -23.21 21.67 7.89
N VAL A 914 -22.36 22.60 7.38
CA VAL A 914 -21.78 23.67 8.19
C VAL A 914 -22.84 24.64 8.68
N ALA A 915 -23.82 25.03 7.83
CA ALA A 915 -24.91 25.89 8.21
C ALA A 915 -25.79 25.31 9.34
N GLN A 916 -25.83 23.98 9.47
CA GLN A 916 -26.48 23.27 10.57
C GLN A 916 -25.67 23.28 11.88
N GLY A 917 -24.52 23.96 11.92
CA GLY A 917 -23.66 24.11 13.10
C GLY A 917 -22.52 23.07 13.19
N ASN A 918 -22.42 22.13 12.26
CA ASN A 918 -21.35 21.13 12.23
C ASN A 918 -20.02 21.73 11.73
N THR A 919 -18.94 21.04 11.97
CA THR A 919 -17.61 21.38 11.44
C THR A 919 -17.27 20.39 10.32
N VAL A 920 -16.87 20.90 9.17
CA VAL A 920 -16.42 20.09 8.04
C VAL A 920 -14.97 20.42 7.74
N VAL A 921 -14.11 19.41 7.81
CA VAL A 921 -12.69 19.52 7.48
C VAL A 921 -12.40 18.62 6.28
N VAL A 922 -11.87 19.17 5.21
CA VAL A 922 -11.55 18.43 4.01
C VAL A 922 -10.05 18.50 3.70
N ILE A 923 -9.46 17.39 3.30
CA ILE A 923 -8.15 17.37 2.63
C ILE A 923 -8.43 17.60 1.16
N GLU A 924 -7.88 18.65 0.56
CA GLU A 924 -8.18 18.98 -0.84
C GLU A 924 -7.02 19.64 -1.57
N HIS A 925 -7.02 19.39 -2.89
CA HIS A 925 -6.11 20.02 -3.85
C HIS A 925 -6.86 20.85 -4.91
N ASN A 926 -8.17 20.64 -5.05
CA ASN A 926 -9.01 21.32 -6.01
C ASN A 926 -9.21 22.80 -5.60
N LEU A 927 -8.73 23.71 -6.44
CA LEU A 927 -8.78 25.16 -6.20
C LEU A 927 -10.21 25.69 -6.12
N GLU A 928 -11.16 25.07 -6.83
CA GLU A 928 -12.58 25.43 -6.77
C GLU A 928 -13.17 25.17 -5.39
N VAL A 929 -12.71 24.12 -4.70
CA VAL A 929 -13.10 23.83 -3.31
C VAL A 929 -12.39 24.76 -2.34
N ILE A 930 -11.08 24.94 -2.49
CA ILE A 930 -10.25 25.75 -1.58
C ILE A 930 -10.74 27.21 -1.58
N LYS A 931 -11.14 27.75 -2.75
CA LYS A 931 -11.65 29.12 -2.84
C LYS A 931 -12.96 29.33 -2.06
N THR A 932 -13.74 28.26 -1.80
CA THR A 932 -15.02 28.33 -1.07
C THR A 932 -14.85 28.11 0.45
N ALA A 933 -13.68 27.68 0.92
CA ALA A 933 -13.44 27.42 2.33
C ALA A 933 -13.50 28.67 3.21
N ASP A 934 -14.03 28.56 4.41
CA ASP A 934 -13.97 29.61 5.41
C ASP A 934 -12.57 29.76 6.02
N TRP A 935 -11.87 28.60 6.14
CA TRP A 935 -10.53 28.51 6.73
C TRP A 935 -9.67 27.53 5.96
N VAL A 936 -8.39 27.83 5.83
CA VAL A 936 -7.41 26.96 5.16
C VAL A 936 -6.20 26.75 6.06
N ILE A 937 -5.67 25.54 6.08
CA ILE A 937 -4.39 25.17 6.71
C ILE A 937 -3.52 24.58 5.61
N ASP A 938 -2.45 25.27 5.25
CA ASP A 938 -1.54 24.86 4.18
C ASP A 938 -0.29 24.20 4.75
N LEU A 939 -0.04 22.93 4.38
CA LEU A 939 1.11 22.13 4.81
C LEU A 939 2.16 22.04 3.70
N GLY A 940 3.42 22.11 4.09
CA GLY A 940 4.54 22.04 3.16
C GLY A 940 5.86 22.40 3.83
N PRO A 941 6.75 23.15 3.16
CA PRO A 941 6.62 23.64 1.77
C PRO A 941 6.78 22.54 0.72
N GLU A 942 7.49 21.45 1.04
CA GLU A 942 7.76 20.32 0.16
C GLU A 942 7.09 19.03 0.68
N GLY A 943 7.21 17.93 -0.08
CA GLY A 943 6.82 16.59 0.38
C GLY A 943 7.92 15.89 1.16
N GLY A 944 7.56 14.86 1.95
CA GLY A 944 8.48 14.03 2.72
C GLY A 944 9.28 14.83 3.76
N ASP A 945 10.58 14.61 3.82
CA ASP A 945 11.47 15.25 4.80
C ASP A 945 11.54 16.80 4.68
N GLY A 946 11.28 17.33 3.49
CA GLY A 946 11.21 18.77 3.22
C GLY A 946 9.88 19.40 3.62
N GLY A 947 8.88 18.58 4.00
CA GLY A 947 7.53 18.98 4.40
C GLY A 947 7.30 18.97 5.89
N GLY A 948 6.05 18.77 6.27
CA GLY A 948 5.65 18.56 7.66
C GLY A 948 5.56 19.84 8.50
N GLU A 949 5.54 21.01 7.85
CA GLU A 949 5.37 22.32 8.49
C GLU A 949 4.02 22.93 8.09
N ILE A 950 3.42 23.74 8.96
CA ILE A 950 2.30 24.59 8.57
C ILE A 950 2.92 25.86 7.95
N VAL A 951 2.70 26.03 6.65
CA VAL A 951 3.24 27.15 5.87
C VAL A 951 2.40 28.41 6.04
N ALA A 952 1.08 28.22 6.05
CA ALA A 952 0.11 29.29 6.22
C ALA A 952 -1.21 28.77 6.80
N TRP A 953 -1.96 29.61 7.48
CA TRP A 953 -3.33 29.34 7.92
C TRP A 953 -4.15 30.64 7.92
N GLY A 954 -5.46 30.49 7.75
CA GLY A 954 -6.38 31.64 7.71
C GLY A 954 -7.42 31.50 6.59
N PRO A 955 -8.20 32.56 6.31
CA PRO A 955 -9.07 32.56 5.14
C PRO A 955 -8.24 32.47 3.83
N PRO A 956 -8.82 31.96 2.72
CA PRO A 956 -8.12 31.82 1.44
C PRO A 956 -7.35 33.06 0.99
N GLU A 957 -7.87 34.26 1.31
CA GLU A 957 -7.29 35.52 0.99
C GLU A 957 -5.94 35.79 1.70
N ASP A 958 -5.71 35.20 2.85
CA ASP A 958 -4.45 35.31 3.61
C ASP A 958 -3.43 34.27 3.14
N ILE A 959 -3.88 33.09 2.69
CA ILE A 959 -3.02 32.07 2.11
C ILE A 959 -2.30 32.59 0.87
N VAL A 960 -3.01 33.35 0.02
CA VAL A 960 -2.44 34.00 -1.17
C VAL A 960 -1.29 34.95 -0.84
N LYS A 961 -1.30 35.58 0.34
CA LYS A 961 -0.24 36.50 0.79
C LYS A 961 1.02 35.81 1.31
N ALA A 962 0.96 34.47 1.55
CA ALA A 962 2.07 33.71 2.10
C ALA A 962 3.05 33.32 1.00
N PRO A 963 4.29 33.84 0.95
CA PRO A 963 5.21 33.62 -0.18
C PRO A 963 5.72 32.17 -0.26
N ARG A 964 5.69 31.44 0.84
CA ARG A 964 6.10 30.02 0.91
C ARG A 964 4.96 29.05 0.54
N SER A 965 3.73 29.56 0.35
CA SER A 965 2.58 28.73 0.00
C SER A 965 2.46 28.54 -1.50
N TYR A 966 2.71 27.33 -1.97
CA TYR A 966 2.43 26.99 -3.37
C TYR A 966 0.92 27.01 -3.65
N THR A 967 0.10 26.55 -2.72
CA THR A 967 -1.36 26.66 -2.81
C THR A 967 -1.80 28.10 -3.02
N GLY A 968 -1.23 29.06 -2.25
CA GLY A 968 -1.52 30.48 -2.38
C GLY A 968 -1.20 31.04 -3.75
N GLN A 969 -0.07 30.65 -4.34
CA GLN A 969 0.34 31.08 -5.68
C GLN A 969 -0.66 30.65 -6.76
N PHE A 970 -1.13 29.40 -6.73
CA PHE A 970 -2.13 28.89 -7.70
C PHE A 970 -3.55 29.41 -7.40
N LEU A 971 -3.87 29.70 -6.13
CA LEU A 971 -5.18 30.20 -5.73
C LEU A 971 -5.40 31.67 -6.11
N GLU A 972 -4.34 32.49 -6.18
CA GLU A 972 -4.41 33.92 -6.47
C GLU A 972 -5.18 34.25 -7.74
N PRO A 973 -4.87 33.67 -8.91
CA PRO A 973 -5.63 33.96 -10.16
C PRO A 973 -7.09 33.54 -10.08
N VAL A 974 -7.40 32.44 -9.37
CA VAL A 974 -8.76 31.92 -9.21
C VAL A 974 -9.62 32.88 -8.38
N LEU A 975 -9.09 33.37 -7.26
CA LEU A 975 -9.79 34.35 -6.42
C LEU A 975 -9.95 35.73 -7.12
N LYS A 976 -8.96 36.16 -7.92
CA LYS A 976 -9.06 37.39 -8.71
C LYS A 976 -10.15 37.30 -9.78
N LYS A 977 -10.30 36.13 -10.41
CA LYS A 977 -11.36 35.86 -11.41
C LYS A 977 -12.73 35.91 -10.74
N ALA A 978 -12.91 35.26 -9.58
CA ALA A 978 -14.18 35.21 -8.85
C ALA A 978 -14.66 36.58 -8.31
N ARG A 979 -13.75 37.51 -8.07
CA ARG A 979 -14.06 38.88 -7.56
C ARG A 979 -14.44 39.88 -8.65
N LYS A 980 -14.28 39.59 -9.94
CA LYS A 980 -14.68 40.50 -11.01
C LYS A 980 -16.21 40.54 -11.07
N PRO A 981 -16.86 41.73 -10.98
CA PRO A 981 -18.31 41.84 -11.10
C PRO A 981 -18.75 41.25 -12.44
N LYS A 982 -19.69 40.30 -12.41
CA LYS A 982 -20.31 39.74 -13.62
C LYS A 982 -20.81 40.91 -14.46
N ARG A 983 -20.31 41.07 -15.70
CA ARG A 983 -20.97 41.93 -16.70
C ARG A 983 -22.36 41.34 -16.93
N ARG A 984 -23.38 42.01 -16.42
CA ARG A 984 -24.75 41.69 -16.76
C ARG A 984 -24.86 41.65 -18.29
N SER A 985 -25.19 40.49 -18.83
CA SER A 985 -25.54 40.37 -20.24
C SER A 985 -26.81 41.24 -20.44
N THR A 986 -26.71 42.19 -21.32
CA THR A 986 -27.77 43.13 -21.72
C THR A 986 -28.82 42.43 -22.62
N SER A 987 -29.27 41.19 -22.27
CA SER A 987 -30.26 40.43 -23.03
C SER A 987 -31.56 40.13 -22.29
N GLU A 988 -31.76 40.73 -21.10
CA GLU A 988 -33.07 40.60 -20.37
C GLU A 988 -33.82 41.91 -20.24
N ALA A 989 -33.67 42.76 -21.22
CA ALA A 989 -34.48 44.01 -21.30
C ALA A 989 -35.22 44.11 -22.65
N ALA A 990 -35.91 43.04 -23.03
CA ALA A 990 -36.93 43.08 -24.08
C ALA A 990 -37.76 41.80 -24.06
N GLU A 991 -38.68 41.71 -23.07
CA GLU A 991 -40.02 41.17 -23.14
C GLU A 991 -40.83 41.56 -21.92
#